data_976d083df1439157e7502f0e3153f11e
#
_entry.id   976d083df1439157e7502f0e3153f11e
#
_cell.length_a   1.000
_cell.length_b   1.000
_cell.length_c   1.000
_cell.angle_alpha   90.00
_cell.angle_beta   90.00
_cell.angle_gamma   90.00
#
_symmetry.space_group_name_H-M   'P 1'
#
loop_
_entity.id
_entity.type
_entity.pdbx_description
1 polymer ?
#
loop_
_entity_poly.entity_id
_entity_poly.type
_entity_poly.pdbx_seq_one_letter_code
_entity_poly.pdbx_strand_id
1 'polypeptide(L)'
;VTIAPADPVSATESAASTASGEGTTDGPGTALLRTLTDLTVDLPDTDPGRVAASALRGRNARSDEAELRTLATEAAAGLISEDPAYSKLAARLLTRTIADEAASQGATSFSASVAVGHREGLIADRTAAFVELHAEALDALVERTLAEGADDRFGYFGLRTLHSRYLLRHPLTRQVIETPQHFMLRVAAGLAEDESVRALDEVAALYGLMSKLDYLPSSPTLFNSGTRHPQMSSCYLLDSPKDELDSIYDRYHQVARLSKHAGGIGLSYSRIRARGSLIRGTNGHSNGIVPFLKTLDASVAAVNQGGRRKGAAAVYLETWHADIEEFLELRDNTGEDQRRTHNLNLAHWIPDEFMRRVDADTEWSLFSPADVPELVDLWGDEFDAAYRAAEAKGLARKTMPARELYGRMMRTLAQTGQGWMTFKDASNRTANQTAEPGRVVHSSNLCTEILEVTNDGETAVCNLGSVNLGAFVANGSIDWERLDATVRTAVTFLDRVVDINFYPTEQAGNSNSRWRPVGLGAMGLQDVFFQLRLPFDSPQARALSTQIAERIMLAAYEASCDLAERSGPLPAWSETRAARGVLHPDHYDTELNWPERWDALRARIAKTGMRNSLLLAIAPTATIASIAGVYECIEPQVSNLFKRETLSGEFLQVNAYLVDELKKLGVWDARTREALREASGSVQGFAWIPEDVRALYRTAWEIPQRGLIDMAAARTPFLDQSQSLNLFLETPTIGKLSSMYAYAWKQGLKTTYYLRSRPATRIARAASGQAAAAAPIPVQQATAPDADAIACSLENPESCEACQ
;
A
#
# COMPACT_ATOMS: atom_id res chain seq x y z
N VAL A 1 22.77 55.26 1.20
CA VAL A 1 21.85 56.39 0.98
C VAL A 1 20.60 56.10 1.81
N THR A 2 20.49 56.93 2.83
CA THR A 2 19.41 56.92 3.86
C THR A 2 18.23 57.70 3.29
N ILE A 3 17.00 57.19 3.42
CA ILE A 3 15.81 58.05 3.36
C ILE A 3 14.86 57.64 4.51
N ALA A 4 14.52 58.67 5.29
CA ALA A 4 13.68 58.63 6.46
C ALA A 4 12.17 58.71 6.13
N PRO A 5 11.25 58.49 7.12
CA PRO A 5 9.82 58.27 6.92
C PRO A 5 9.04 59.58 6.79
N ALA A 6 7.89 59.51 6.12
CA ALA A 6 6.92 60.61 6.04
C ALA A 6 5.61 60.21 6.77
N ASP A 7 5.15 61.08 7.57
CA ASP A 7 3.97 61.08 8.45
C ASP A 7 2.62 61.29 7.69
N PRO A 8 1.47 61.12 8.35
CA PRO A 8 0.17 60.86 7.73
C PRO A 8 -0.62 62.15 7.45
N VAL A 9 -1.45 62.16 6.44
CA VAL A 9 -2.42 63.25 6.15
C VAL A 9 -3.84 62.76 6.40
N SER A 10 -4.53 63.59 7.13
CA SER A 10 -5.88 63.53 7.69
C SER A 10 -7.00 63.50 6.65
N ALA A 11 -8.11 62.94 7.13
CA ALA A 11 -9.43 62.91 6.50
C ALA A 11 -10.04 64.30 6.32
N THR A 12 -10.82 64.45 5.25
CA THR A 12 -12.00 65.39 5.24
C THR A 12 -13.10 64.75 4.36
N GLU A 13 -14.29 64.73 4.96
CA GLU A 13 -15.59 64.42 4.38
C GLU A 13 -16.01 65.36 3.27
N SER A 14 -16.72 64.88 2.25
CA SER A 14 -17.81 65.64 1.64
C SER A 14 -18.74 64.79 0.77
N ALA A 15 -19.98 64.76 1.20
CA ALA A 15 -21.23 64.95 0.48
C ALA A 15 -21.65 63.98 -0.64
N ALA A 16 -22.85 63.49 -0.39
CA ALA A 16 -23.77 62.72 -1.18
C ALA A 16 -24.11 63.38 -2.56
N SER A 17 -24.22 62.48 -3.56
CA SER A 17 -25.06 62.74 -4.74
C SER A 17 -25.75 61.48 -5.16
N THR A 18 -27.05 61.52 -5.19
CA THR A 18 -28.04 60.55 -5.69
C THR A 18 -27.84 60.27 -7.19
N ALA A 19 -27.70 59.03 -7.58
CA ALA A 19 -28.00 58.59 -8.95
C ALA A 19 -28.52 57.13 -8.94
N SER A 20 -29.63 57.02 -9.56
CA SER A 20 -30.48 55.86 -9.93
C SER A 20 -29.74 54.65 -10.50
N GLY A 21 -30.19 53.48 -10.09
CA GLY A 21 -30.31 52.18 -10.71
C GLY A 21 -29.53 51.88 -11.99
N GLU A 22 -28.42 51.13 -11.79
CA GLU A 22 -27.87 50.20 -12.78
C GLU A 22 -27.44 48.96 -12.04
N GLY A 23 -27.78 47.77 -12.58
CA GLY A 23 -27.42 46.49 -11.98
C GLY A 23 -25.92 46.40 -11.75
N THR A 24 -25.52 46.47 -10.49
CA THR A 24 -24.12 46.24 -10.12
C THR A 24 -23.78 44.79 -10.42
N THR A 25 -23.05 44.57 -11.52
CA THR A 25 -22.27 43.34 -11.69
C THR A 25 -21.29 43.30 -10.53
N ASP A 26 -21.54 42.37 -9.58
CA ASP A 26 -20.64 42.14 -8.47
C ASP A 26 -19.20 41.99 -8.99
N GLY A 27 -18.27 42.75 -8.42
CA GLY A 27 -16.86 42.58 -8.78
C GLY A 27 -16.36 41.17 -8.46
N PRO A 28 -15.33 40.65 -9.17
CA PRO A 28 -14.86 39.25 -9.02
C PRO A 28 -14.58 38.85 -7.56
N GLY A 29 -14.20 39.78 -6.70
CA GLY A 29 -13.98 39.54 -5.27
C GLY A 29 -15.26 39.27 -4.49
N THR A 30 -16.33 39.99 -4.81
CA THR A 30 -17.66 39.82 -4.15
C THR A 30 -18.30 38.53 -4.58
N ALA A 31 -18.17 38.14 -5.86
CA ALA A 31 -18.66 36.86 -6.37
C ALA A 31 -17.91 35.68 -5.73
N LEU A 32 -16.57 35.73 -5.61
CA LEU A 32 -15.76 34.72 -4.94
C LEU A 32 -16.16 34.57 -3.46
N LEU A 33 -16.29 35.71 -2.74
CA LEU A 33 -16.66 35.68 -1.32
C LEU A 33 -18.05 35.04 -1.12
N ARG A 34 -19.01 35.36 -1.98
CA ARG A 34 -20.34 34.73 -1.95
C ARG A 34 -20.23 33.22 -2.14
N THR A 35 -19.52 32.79 -3.17
CA THR A 35 -19.28 31.35 -3.43
C THR A 35 -18.64 30.65 -2.23
N LEU A 36 -17.63 31.24 -1.61
CA LEU A 36 -16.96 30.67 -0.44
C LEU A 36 -17.90 30.62 0.77
N THR A 37 -18.72 31.65 0.98
CA THR A 37 -19.72 31.69 2.06
C THR A 37 -20.73 30.54 1.90
N ASP A 38 -21.24 30.34 0.69
CA ASP A 38 -22.19 29.25 0.40
C ASP A 38 -21.55 27.87 0.64
N LEU A 39 -20.26 27.70 0.31
CA LEU A 39 -19.52 26.43 0.50
C LEU A 39 -19.12 26.16 1.96
N THR A 40 -19.27 27.13 2.86
CA THR A 40 -18.86 27.02 4.26
C THR A 40 -20.00 27.04 5.25
N VAL A 41 -21.26 27.01 4.80
CA VAL A 41 -22.45 27.10 5.67
C VAL A 41 -22.44 26.05 6.79
N ASP A 42 -21.97 24.84 6.50
CA ASP A 42 -21.85 23.73 7.45
C ASP A 42 -20.41 23.55 8.00
N LEU A 43 -19.51 24.50 7.74
CA LEU A 43 -18.10 24.47 8.17
C LEU A 43 -17.80 25.67 9.10
N PRO A 44 -18.29 25.67 10.34
CA PRO A 44 -18.22 26.85 11.24
C PRO A 44 -16.77 27.23 11.61
N ASP A 45 -15.83 26.29 11.53
CA ASP A 45 -14.42 26.52 11.87
C ASP A 45 -13.61 27.08 10.69
N THR A 46 -14.26 27.49 9.59
CA THR A 46 -13.62 28.10 8.42
C THR A 46 -13.94 29.59 8.32
N ASP A 47 -12.99 30.36 7.77
CA ASP A 47 -13.14 31.78 7.46
C ASP A 47 -13.10 32.03 5.95
N PRO A 48 -14.26 32.13 5.27
CA PRO A 48 -14.33 32.38 3.84
C PRO A 48 -13.72 33.72 3.45
N GLY A 49 -13.78 34.74 4.32
CA GLY A 49 -13.19 36.06 4.07
C GLY A 49 -11.67 36.01 3.99
N ARG A 50 -11.05 35.23 4.88
CA ARG A 50 -9.60 35.02 4.88
C ARG A 50 -9.13 34.30 3.63
N VAL A 51 -9.87 33.27 3.17
CA VAL A 51 -9.56 32.52 1.94
C VAL A 51 -9.71 33.45 0.73
N ALA A 52 -10.81 34.22 0.63
CA ALA A 52 -11.03 35.20 -0.44
C ALA A 52 -9.91 36.25 -0.49
N ALA A 53 -9.55 36.81 0.64
CA ALA A 53 -8.49 37.84 0.72
C ALA A 53 -7.12 37.26 0.29
N SER A 54 -6.82 36.01 0.62
CA SER A 54 -5.61 35.33 0.19
C SER A 54 -5.59 35.07 -1.33
N ALA A 55 -6.68 34.59 -1.90
CA ALA A 55 -6.81 34.36 -3.33
C ALA A 55 -6.67 35.65 -4.14
N LEU A 56 -7.31 36.73 -3.65
CA LEU A 56 -7.26 38.04 -4.31
C LEU A 56 -5.86 38.67 -4.28
N ARG A 57 -5.04 38.40 -3.26
CA ARG A 57 -3.63 38.83 -3.24
C ARG A 57 -2.76 38.14 -4.28
N GLY A 58 -3.07 36.88 -4.60
CA GLY A 58 -2.39 36.11 -5.64
C GLY A 58 -2.84 36.44 -7.06
N ARG A 59 -3.91 37.25 -7.22
CA ARG A 59 -4.50 37.59 -8.50
C ARG A 59 -3.60 38.51 -9.33
N ASN A 60 -3.52 38.25 -10.63
CA ASN A 60 -2.95 39.16 -11.62
C ASN A 60 -4.06 39.81 -12.50
N ALA A 61 -3.70 40.78 -13.34
CA ALA A 61 -4.67 41.51 -14.15
C ALA A 61 -5.40 40.67 -15.22
N ARG A 62 -4.96 39.42 -15.44
CA ARG A 62 -5.53 38.50 -16.44
C ARG A 62 -6.25 37.32 -15.80
N SER A 63 -6.28 37.26 -14.48
CA SER A 63 -6.92 36.14 -13.74
C SER A 63 -8.43 36.12 -14.00
N ASP A 64 -8.89 35.04 -14.57
CA ASP A 64 -10.29 34.73 -14.76
C ASP A 64 -10.91 34.07 -13.51
N GLU A 65 -12.17 33.68 -13.56
CA GLU A 65 -12.87 33.03 -12.47
C GLU A 65 -12.27 31.66 -12.13
N ALA A 66 -11.80 30.89 -13.11
CA ALA A 66 -11.21 29.59 -12.92
C ALA A 66 -9.85 29.71 -12.20
N GLU A 67 -9.02 30.69 -12.56
CA GLU A 67 -7.75 30.96 -11.86
C GLU A 67 -8.00 31.44 -10.42
N LEU A 68 -9.00 32.30 -10.19
CA LEU A 68 -9.39 32.73 -8.84
C LEU A 68 -9.86 31.57 -7.98
N ARG A 69 -10.59 30.62 -8.56
CA ARG A 69 -11.01 29.39 -7.83
C ARG A 69 -9.80 28.53 -7.51
N THR A 70 -8.84 28.41 -8.40
CA THR A 70 -7.59 27.70 -8.14
C THR A 70 -6.82 28.32 -6.99
N LEU A 71 -6.65 29.64 -7.00
CA LEU A 71 -6.00 30.39 -5.91
C LEU A 71 -6.74 30.25 -4.58
N ALA A 72 -8.08 30.23 -4.60
CA ALA A 72 -8.89 29.99 -3.40
C ALA A 72 -8.74 28.56 -2.88
N THR A 73 -8.66 27.58 -3.77
CA THR A 73 -8.40 26.19 -3.42
C THR A 73 -7.05 26.02 -2.71
N GLU A 74 -6.01 26.63 -3.25
CA GLU A 74 -4.66 26.63 -2.66
C GLU A 74 -4.62 27.37 -1.33
N ALA A 75 -5.31 28.51 -1.23
CA ALA A 75 -5.42 29.26 0.01
C ALA A 75 -6.11 28.46 1.11
N ALA A 76 -7.24 27.78 0.80
CA ALA A 76 -7.92 26.89 1.73
C ALA A 76 -7.04 25.70 2.12
N ALA A 77 -6.37 25.07 1.16
CA ALA A 77 -5.46 23.95 1.40
C ALA A 77 -4.29 24.33 2.34
N GLY A 78 -3.76 25.55 2.23
CA GLY A 78 -2.73 26.08 3.12
C GLY A 78 -3.18 26.22 4.59
N LEU A 79 -4.49 26.28 4.84
CA LEU A 79 -5.07 26.42 6.17
C LEU A 79 -5.46 25.08 6.83
N ILE A 80 -5.29 23.93 6.16
CA ILE A 80 -5.65 22.60 6.68
C ILE A 80 -4.91 22.29 7.99
N SER A 81 -3.69 22.77 8.16
CA SER A 81 -2.95 22.60 9.42
C SER A 81 -3.49 23.43 10.58
N GLU A 82 -4.29 24.44 10.31
CA GLU A 82 -4.97 25.23 11.34
C GLU A 82 -6.27 24.58 11.75
N ASP A 83 -7.02 24.08 10.76
CA ASP A 83 -8.24 23.33 10.98
C ASP A 83 -8.53 22.37 9.82
N PRO A 84 -8.80 21.06 10.10
CA PRO A 84 -9.15 20.07 9.08
C PRO A 84 -10.38 20.43 8.22
N ALA A 85 -11.29 21.29 8.72
CA ALA A 85 -12.47 21.73 7.98
C ALA A 85 -12.11 22.45 6.66
N TYR A 86 -10.94 23.10 6.60
CA TYR A 86 -10.46 23.70 5.35
C TYR A 86 -10.17 22.68 4.25
N SER A 87 -9.93 21.40 4.62
CA SER A 87 -9.80 20.31 3.62
C SER A 87 -11.11 20.08 2.86
N LYS A 88 -12.24 20.20 3.54
CA LYS A 88 -13.58 20.13 2.92
C LYS A 88 -13.82 21.30 1.98
N LEU A 89 -13.53 22.52 2.43
CA LEU A 89 -13.66 23.71 1.59
C LEU A 89 -12.81 23.62 0.32
N ALA A 90 -11.55 23.23 0.45
CA ALA A 90 -10.65 23.05 -0.68
C ALA A 90 -11.13 21.93 -1.63
N ALA A 91 -11.67 20.82 -1.09
CA ALA A 91 -12.27 19.77 -1.88
C ALA A 91 -13.50 20.24 -2.67
N ARG A 92 -14.42 20.96 -2.03
CA ARG A 92 -15.63 21.52 -2.69
C ARG A 92 -15.27 22.47 -3.84
N LEU A 93 -14.23 23.30 -3.67
CA LEU A 93 -13.71 24.16 -4.75
C LEU A 93 -13.11 23.34 -5.90
N LEU A 94 -12.33 22.32 -5.57
CA LEU A 94 -11.72 21.45 -6.58
C LEU A 94 -12.76 20.62 -7.32
N THR A 95 -13.82 20.15 -6.66
CA THR A 95 -14.94 19.44 -7.30
C THR A 95 -15.59 20.30 -8.40
N ARG A 96 -15.84 21.60 -8.13
CA ARG A 96 -16.35 22.53 -9.14
C ARG A 96 -15.40 22.69 -10.32
N THR A 97 -14.09 22.78 -10.05
CA THR A 97 -13.07 22.86 -11.11
C THR A 97 -13.09 21.61 -12.00
N ILE A 98 -13.16 20.42 -11.38
CA ILE A 98 -13.23 19.15 -12.12
C ILE A 98 -14.52 19.07 -12.97
N ALA A 99 -15.65 19.49 -12.43
CA ALA A 99 -16.93 19.49 -13.14
C ALA A 99 -16.90 20.43 -14.36
N ASP A 100 -16.35 21.65 -14.20
CA ASP A 100 -16.20 22.60 -15.30
C ASP A 100 -15.24 22.11 -16.38
N GLU A 101 -14.09 21.50 -16.00
CA GLU A 101 -13.18 20.87 -16.95
C GLU A 101 -13.90 19.78 -17.76
N ALA A 102 -14.60 18.85 -17.10
CA ALA A 102 -15.32 17.75 -17.75
C ALA A 102 -16.42 18.28 -18.67
N ALA A 103 -17.23 19.22 -18.21
CA ALA A 103 -18.30 19.86 -19.00
C ALA A 103 -17.75 20.54 -20.25
N SER A 104 -16.59 21.21 -20.16
CA SER A 104 -15.93 21.86 -21.29
C SER A 104 -15.51 20.88 -22.40
N GLN A 105 -15.32 19.61 -22.07
CA GLN A 105 -15.03 18.52 -23.01
C GLN A 105 -16.30 17.81 -23.52
N GLY A 106 -17.50 18.25 -23.11
CA GLY A 106 -18.77 17.63 -23.44
C GLY A 106 -19.18 16.47 -22.55
N ALA A 107 -18.45 16.20 -21.47
CA ALA A 107 -18.75 15.16 -20.49
C ALA A 107 -19.72 15.68 -19.40
N THR A 108 -20.95 15.98 -19.80
CA THR A 108 -21.99 16.59 -18.93
C THR A 108 -22.80 15.57 -18.15
N SER A 109 -22.76 14.29 -18.53
CA SER A 109 -23.34 13.17 -17.78
C SER A 109 -22.35 11.99 -17.81
N PHE A 110 -22.61 10.89 -17.08
CA PHE A 110 -21.78 9.71 -17.12
C PHE A 110 -21.74 9.10 -18.53
N SER A 111 -22.90 8.90 -19.15
CA SER A 111 -22.98 8.34 -20.49
C SER A 111 -22.26 9.22 -21.52
N ALA A 112 -22.39 10.55 -21.42
CA ALA A 112 -21.65 11.49 -22.26
C ALA A 112 -20.13 11.42 -22.03
N SER A 113 -19.69 11.29 -20.79
CA SER A 113 -18.28 11.11 -20.44
C SER A 113 -17.68 9.86 -21.08
N VAL A 114 -18.40 8.73 -21.00
CA VAL A 114 -17.99 7.47 -21.64
C VAL A 114 -17.98 7.60 -23.16
N ALA A 115 -18.97 8.25 -23.76
CA ALA A 115 -19.04 8.50 -25.23
C ALA A 115 -17.86 9.36 -25.72
N VAL A 116 -17.47 10.41 -24.95
CA VAL A 116 -16.27 11.20 -25.25
C VAL A 116 -15.03 10.31 -25.16
N GLY A 117 -14.85 9.56 -24.07
CA GLY A 117 -13.70 8.67 -23.87
C GLY A 117 -13.60 7.57 -24.94
N HIS A 118 -14.73 7.02 -25.39
CA HIS A 118 -14.78 6.01 -26.47
C HIS A 118 -14.37 6.61 -27.82
N ARG A 119 -14.90 7.76 -28.17
CA ARG A 119 -14.54 8.49 -29.41
C ARG A 119 -13.05 8.83 -29.44
N GLU A 120 -12.46 9.21 -28.30
CA GLU A 120 -11.04 9.52 -28.18
C GLU A 120 -10.15 8.26 -28.06
N GLY A 121 -10.72 7.06 -28.15
CA GLY A 121 -9.98 5.80 -28.14
C GLY A 121 -9.44 5.40 -26.76
N LEU A 122 -10.01 5.90 -25.67
CA LEU A 122 -9.62 5.60 -24.30
C LEU A 122 -10.46 4.47 -23.70
N ILE A 123 -11.76 4.46 -23.95
CA ILE A 123 -12.73 3.49 -23.41
C ILE A 123 -12.86 2.30 -24.36
N ALA A 124 -13.01 1.11 -23.80
CA ALA A 124 -13.22 -0.13 -24.54
C ALA A 124 -14.63 -0.19 -25.16
N ASP A 125 -14.74 -0.81 -26.35
CA ASP A 125 -16.00 -0.97 -27.07
C ASP A 125 -17.06 -1.68 -26.21
N ARG A 126 -16.68 -2.72 -25.47
CA ARG A 126 -17.55 -3.44 -24.55
C ARG A 126 -18.13 -2.54 -23.44
N THR A 127 -17.31 -1.69 -22.83
CA THR A 127 -17.76 -0.76 -21.79
C THR A 127 -18.68 0.30 -22.37
N ALA A 128 -18.35 0.83 -23.56
CA ALA A 128 -19.19 1.81 -24.23
C ALA A 128 -20.56 1.22 -24.57
N ALA A 129 -20.63 0.01 -25.13
CA ALA A 129 -21.88 -0.69 -25.44
C ALA A 129 -22.76 -0.93 -24.19
N PHE A 130 -22.15 -1.40 -23.10
CA PHE A 130 -22.87 -1.56 -21.83
C PHE A 130 -23.47 -0.25 -21.32
N VAL A 131 -22.67 0.82 -21.34
CA VAL A 131 -23.12 2.14 -20.87
C VAL A 131 -24.18 2.75 -21.80
N GLU A 132 -24.06 2.59 -23.12
CA GLU A 132 -25.05 3.05 -24.08
C GLU A 132 -26.40 2.35 -23.83
N LEU A 133 -26.41 1.02 -23.66
CA LEU A 133 -27.62 0.24 -23.38
C LEU A 133 -28.32 0.65 -22.09
N HIS A 134 -27.57 1.01 -21.06
CA HIS A 134 -28.09 1.35 -19.73
C HIS A 134 -27.96 2.83 -19.35
N ALA A 135 -27.81 3.72 -20.35
CA ALA A 135 -27.44 5.13 -20.15
C ALA A 135 -28.37 5.86 -19.17
N GLU A 136 -29.70 5.76 -19.34
CA GLU A 136 -30.68 6.43 -18.50
C GLU A 136 -30.57 5.99 -17.03
N ALA A 137 -30.44 4.69 -16.79
CA ALA A 137 -30.34 4.14 -15.43
C ALA A 137 -29.03 4.53 -14.73
N LEU A 138 -27.92 4.54 -15.48
CA LEU A 138 -26.59 4.87 -14.99
C LEU A 138 -26.44 6.38 -14.72
N ASP A 139 -26.94 7.24 -15.62
CA ASP A 139 -26.96 8.68 -15.40
C ASP A 139 -27.83 9.05 -14.18
N ALA A 140 -29.05 8.47 -14.07
CA ALA A 140 -29.92 8.68 -12.90
C ALA A 140 -29.29 8.16 -11.59
N LEU A 141 -28.49 7.09 -11.66
CA LEU A 141 -27.74 6.58 -10.49
C LEU A 141 -26.71 7.61 -10.01
N VAL A 142 -25.95 8.23 -10.92
CA VAL A 142 -24.98 9.28 -10.58
C VAL A 142 -25.68 10.50 -9.99
N GLU A 143 -26.75 10.98 -10.62
CA GLU A 143 -27.51 12.13 -10.15
C GLU A 143 -28.03 11.94 -8.71
N ARG A 144 -28.62 10.77 -8.45
CA ARG A 144 -29.07 10.39 -7.10
C ARG A 144 -27.93 10.38 -6.09
N THR A 145 -26.80 9.78 -6.46
CA THR A 145 -25.62 9.66 -5.59
C THR A 145 -25.00 11.02 -5.28
N LEU A 146 -24.98 11.93 -6.26
CA LEU A 146 -24.55 13.32 -6.07
C LEU A 146 -25.50 14.09 -5.16
N ALA A 147 -26.82 13.88 -5.31
CA ALA A 147 -27.83 14.48 -4.42
C ALA A 147 -27.70 13.99 -2.96
N GLU A 148 -27.16 12.78 -2.74
CA GLU A 148 -26.79 12.23 -1.43
C GLU A 148 -25.44 12.75 -0.90
N GLY A 149 -24.81 13.68 -1.56
CA GLY A 149 -23.55 14.31 -1.15
C GLY A 149 -22.30 13.43 -1.34
N ALA A 150 -22.27 12.59 -2.37
CA ALA A 150 -21.14 11.67 -2.61
C ALA A 150 -19.79 12.38 -2.75
N ASP A 151 -19.76 13.49 -3.47
CA ASP A 151 -18.51 14.23 -3.68
C ASP A 151 -18.00 14.93 -2.41
N ASP A 152 -18.88 15.18 -1.45
CA ASP A 152 -18.51 15.77 -0.15
C ASP A 152 -17.82 14.77 0.79
N ARG A 153 -17.76 13.49 0.43
CA ARG A 153 -17.01 12.47 1.19
C ARG A 153 -15.50 12.62 1.04
N PHE A 154 -15.03 13.22 -0.05
CA PHE A 154 -13.61 13.43 -0.29
C PHE A 154 -13.04 14.57 0.57
N GLY A 155 -11.84 14.36 1.12
CA GLY A 155 -10.97 15.43 1.53
C GLY A 155 -10.13 15.96 0.35
N TYR A 156 -9.53 17.14 0.51
CA TYR A 156 -8.75 17.79 -0.54
C TYR A 156 -7.66 16.89 -1.15
N PHE A 157 -6.87 16.23 -0.32
CA PHE A 157 -5.76 15.42 -0.82
C PHE A 157 -6.21 14.17 -1.58
N GLY A 158 -7.31 13.56 -1.14
CA GLY A 158 -7.93 12.44 -1.86
C GLY A 158 -8.43 12.86 -3.24
N LEU A 159 -9.19 13.94 -3.29
CA LEU A 159 -9.71 14.48 -4.54
C LEU A 159 -8.59 15.00 -5.47
N ARG A 160 -7.58 15.67 -4.90
CA ARG A 160 -6.41 16.12 -5.66
C ARG A 160 -5.64 14.94 -6.26
N THR A 161 -5.53 13.84 -5.52
CA THR A 161 -4.92 12.60 -6.01
C THR A 161 -5.73 12.01 -7.17
N LEU A 162 -7.05 11.95 -7.06
CA LEU A 162 -7.93 11.52 -8.16
C LEU A 162 -7.73 12.41 -9.40
N HIS A 163 -7.85 13.72 -9.24
CA HIS A 163 -7.72 14.69 -10.33
C HIS A 163 -6.38 14.61 -11.04
N SER A 164 -5.27 14.52 -10.28
CA SER A 164 -3.92 14.56 -10.85
C SER A 164 -3.49 13.25 -11.51
N ARG A 165 -3.99 12.10 -11.04
CA ARG A 165 -3.45 10.79 -11.41
C ARG A 165 -4.45 9.83 -12.04
N TYR A 166 -5.73 9.86 -11.66
CA TYR A 166 -6.68 8.79 -11.96
C TYR A 166 -7.73 9.16 -13.01
N LEU A 167 -8.27 10.38 -12.96
CA LEU A 167 -9.31 10.80 -13.90
C LEU A 167 -8.79 10.78 -15.34
N LEU A 168 -9.56 10.20 -16.24
CA LEU A 168 -9.23 10.17 -17.65
C LEU A 168 -9.17 11.60 -18.22
N ARG A 169 -8.19 11.83 -19.09
CA ARG A 169 -7.95 13.12 -19.70
C ARG A 169 -8.04 13.04 -21.21
N HIS A 170 -8.65 14.04 -21.81
CA HIS A 170 -8.67 14.20 -23.25
C HIS A 170 -7.23 14.24 -23.80
N PRO A 171 -6.90 13.44 -24.84
CA PRO A 171 -5.52 13.29 -25.33
C PRO A 171 -4.84 14.59 -25.76
N LEU A 172 -5.61 15.51 -26.35
CA LEU A 172 -5.09 16.78 -26.88
C LEU A 172 -5.15 17.92 -25.86
N THR A 173 -6.33 18.17 -25.25
CA THR A 173 -6.51 19.30 -24.33
C THR A 173 -5.93 19.06 -22.96
N ARG A 174 -5.71 17.80 -22.58
CA ARG A 174 -5.24 17.34 -21.26
C ARG A 174 -6.19 17.65 -20.10
N GLN A 175 -7.34 18.23 -20.36
CA GLN A 175 -8.41 18.43 -19.38
C GLN A 175 -9.11 17.09 -19.08
N VAL A 176 -9.67 16.95 -17.88
CA VAL A 176 -10.38 15.74 -17.50
C VAL A 176 -11.69 15.60 -18.28
N ILE A 177 -12.06 14.35 -18.55
CA ILE A 177 -13.31 13.99 -19.22
C ILE A 177 -14.27 13.22 -18.31
N GLU A 178 -13.94 13.08 -17.04
CA GLU A 178 -14.78 12.41 -16.04
C GLU A 178 -14.70 13.14 -14.69
N THR A 179 -15.82 13.17 -13.97
CA THR A 179 -15.88 13.60 -12.57
C THR A 179 -15.50 12.43 -11.65
N PRO A 180 -15.33 12.63 -10.33
CA PRO A 180 -15.04 11.52 -9.40
C PRO A 180 -16.12 10.41 -9.46
N GLN A 181 -17.40 10.75 -9.57
CA GLN A 181 -18.47 9.75 -9.64
C GLN A 181 -18.52 9.07 -11.01
N HIS A 182 -18.26 9.79 -12.12
CA HIS A 182 -18.10 9.17 -13.43
C HIS A 182 -16.95 8.19 -13.45
N PHE A 183 -15.81 8.54 -12.87
CA PHE A 183 -14.65 7.67 -12.73
C PHE A 183 -15.00 6.37 -11.97
N MET A 184 -15.65 6.48 -10.79
CA MET A 184 -16.02 5.32 -9.99
C MET A 184 -17.00 4.41 -10.73
N LEU A 185 -17.99 5.00 -11.41
CA LEU A 185 -18.95 4.23 -12.20
C LEU A 185 -18.33 3.60 -13.45
N ARG A 186 -17.35 4.28 -14.11
CA ARG A 186 -16.60 3.67 -15.21
C ARG A 186 -15.83 2.44 -14.75
N VAL A 187 -15.18 2.52 -13.59
CA VAL A 187 -14.46 1.37 -13.02
C VAL A 187 -15.40 0.20 -12.79
N ALA A 188 -16.58 0.44 -12.23
CA ALA A 188 -17.60 -0.59 -12.01
C ALA A 188 -18.14 -1.15 -13.34
N ALA A 189 -18.52 -0.30 -14.29
CA ALA A 189 -19.04 -0.69 -15.59
C ALA A 189 -18.02 -1.49 -16.42
N GLY A 190 -16.73 -1.18 -16.28
CA GLY A 190 -15.65 -1.94 -16.93
C GLY A 190 -15.54 -3.39 -16.44
N LEU A 191 -16.12 -3.70 -15.29
CA LEU A 191 -16.18 -5.03 -14.68
C LEU A 191 -17.56 -5.71 -14.85
N ALA A 192 -18.46 -5.18 -15.66
CA ALA A 192 -19.72 -5.84 -15.99
C ALA A 192 -19.45 -7.22 -16.63
N GLU A 193 -20.18 -8.27 -16.24
CA GLU A 193 -20.00 -9.61 -16.78
C GLU A 193 -20.55 -9.73 -18.21
N ASP A 194 -21.75 -9.17 -18.39
CA ASP A 194 -22.50 -9.13 -19.65
C ASP A 194 -23.35 -7.83 -19.72
N GLU A 195 -24.26 -7.75 -20.66
CA GLU A 195 -25.17 -6.61 -20.86
C GLU A 195 -26.54 -6.78 -20.15
N SER A 196 -26.65 -7.74 -19.24
CA SER A 196 -27.92 -8.05 -18.56
C SER A 196 -28.27 -7.03 -17.48
N VAL A 197 -29.57 -7.01 -17.09
CA VAL A 197 -30.06 -6.22 -15.94
C VAL A 197 -29.37 -6.68 -14.64
N ARG A 198 -29.06 -7.97 -14.49
CA ARG A 198 -28.30 -8.46 -13.35
C ARG A 198 -26.91 -7.82 -13.30
N ALA A 199 -26.21 -7.73 -14.42
CA ALA A 199 -24.91 -7.05 -14.47
C ALA A 199 -25.03 -5.56 -14.14
N LEU A 200 -26.12 -4.89 -14.53
CA LEU A 200 -26.40 -3.52 -14.13
C LEU A 200 -26.57 -3.38 -12.62
N ASP A 201 -27.32 -4.27 -11.98
CA ASP A 201 -27.52 -4.25 -10.52
C ASP A 201 -26.18 -4.49 -9.77
N GLU A 202 -25.38 -5.44 -10.26
CA GLU A 202 -24.05 -5.72 -9.69
C GLU A 202 -23.09 -4.53 -9.87
N VAL A 203 -23.07 -3.89 -11.03
CA VAL A 203 -22.30 -2.66 -11.30
C VAL A 203 -22.73 -1.53 -10.36
N ALA A 204 -24.04 -1.36 -10.17
CA ALA A 204 -24.56 -0.36 -9.23
C ALA A 204 -24.14 -0.65 -7.78
N ALA A 205 -24.10 -1.93 -7.37
CA ALA A 205 -23.64 -2.33 -6.05
C ALA A 205 -22.15 -1.99 -5.85
N LEU A 206 -21.26 -2.34 -6.79
CA LEU A 206 -19.84 -1.99 -6.72
C LEU A 206 -19.62 -0.48 -6.73
N TYR A 207 -20.30 0.24 -7.62
CA TYR A 207 -20.24 1.69 -7.66
C TYR A 207 -20.66 2.29 -6.30
N GLY A 208 -21.72 1.77 -5.69
CA GLY A 208 -22.17 2.21 -4.39
C GLY A 208 -21.13 2.05 -3.28
N LEU A 209 -20.35 0.95 -3.29
CA LEU A 209 -19.24 0.76 -2.35
C LEU A 209 -18.12 1.78 -2.58
N MET A 210 -17.73 1.98 -3.83
CA MET A 210 -16.65 2.92 -4.16
C MET A 210 -17.05 4.36 -3.91
N SER A 211 -18.26 4.75 -4.30
CA SER A 211 -18.82 6.10 -4.07
C SER A 211 -18.94 6.45 -2.59
N LYS A 212 -19.21 5.45 -1.73
CA LYS A 212 -19.22 5.61 -0.27
C LYS A 212 -17.82 5.56 0.35
N LEU A 213 -16.80 5.22 -0.44
CA LEU A 213 -15.44 4.96 0.02
C LEU A 213 -15.36 3.79 1.01
N ASP A 214 -16.29 2.84 0.96
CA ASP A 214 -16.32 1.64 1.80
C ASP A 214 -15.29 0.61 1.32
N TYR A 215 -15.01 0.61 0.01
CA TYR A 215 -14.06 -0.27 -0.66
C TYR A 215 -13.45 0.44 -1.86
N LEU A 216 -12.15 0.24 -2.08
CA LEU A 216 -11.47 0.66 -3.30
C LEU A 216 -10.61 -0.49 -3.84
N PRO A 217 -10.71 -0.80 -5.15
CA PRO A 217 -9.76 -1.68 -5.79
C PRO A 217 -8.39 -1.01 -5.91
N SER A 218 -7.38 -1.81 -6.20
CA SER A 218 -6.01 -1.32 -6.37
C SER A 218 -5.86 -0.35 -7.55
N SER A 219 -4.79 0.45 -7.50
CA SER A 219 -4.52 1.47 -8.52
C SER A 219 -4.58 0.96 -9.97
N PRO A 220 -4.03 -0.22 -10.35
CA PRO A 220 -4.17 -0.70 -11.72
C PRO A 220 -5.62 -0.93 -12.15
N THR A 221 -6.48 -1.45 -11.27
CA THR A 221 -7.91 -1.59 -11.56
C THR A 221 -8.58 -0.24 -11.70
N LEU A 222 -8.30 0.70 -10.80
CA LEU A 222 -8.82 2.07 -10.87
C LEU A 222 -8.42 2.78 -12.18
N PHE A 223 -7.16 2.61 -12.62
CA PHE A 223 -6.68 3.22 -13.87
C PHE A 223 -7.30 2.60 -15.11
N ASN A 224 -7.36 1.27 -15.17
CA ASN A 224 -7.48 0.55 -16.43
C ASN A 224 -8.84 -0.14 -16.63
N SER A 225 -9.68 -0.28 -15.59
CA SER A 225 -11.02 -0.84 -15.75
C SER A 225 -11.86 0.01 -16.68
N GLY A 226 -12.52 -0.62 -17.63
CA GLY A 226 -13.33 0.03 -18.65
C GLY A 226 -12.54 0.66 -19.82
N THR A 227 -11.20 0.63 -19.78
CA THR A 227 -10.35 1.18 -20.85
C THR A 227 -9.97 0.11 -21.88
N ARG A 228 -9.40 0.54 -23.01
CA ARG A 228 -8.93 -0.36 -24.08
C ARG A 228 -7.77 -1.28 -23.69
N HIS A 229 -7.07 -0.98 -22.60
CA HIS A 229 -5.97 -1.78 -22.10
C HIS A 229 -6.22 -2.18 -20.64
N PRO A 230 -7.12 -3.15 -20.39
CA PRO A 230 -7.58 -3.49 -19.06
C PRO A 230 -6.55 -4.35 -18.30
N GLN A 231 -5.29 -3.90 -18.17
CA GLN A 231 -4.32 -4.51 -17.28
C GLN A 231 -4.58 -4.00 -15.85
N MET A 232 -5.26 -4.82 -15.05
CA MET A 232 -5.78 -4.46 -13.73
C MET A 232 -5.05 -5.14 -12.58
N SER A 233 -4.15 -6.08 -12.86
CA SER A 233 -3.38 -6.81 -11.84
C SER A 233 -2.25 -5.95 -11.28
N SER A 234 -2.04 -6.04 -9.97
CA SER A 234 -1.06 -5.21 -9.26
C SER A 234 0.28 -5.89 -9.08
N CYS A 235 0.28 -7.21 -8.85
CA CYS A 235 1.42 -7.95 -8.36
C CYS A 235 1.68 -9.19 -9.21
N TYR A 236 2.97 -9.44 -9.43
CA TYR A 236 3.46 -10.59 -10.19
C TYR A 236 4.62 -11.24 -9.46
N LEU A 237 4.56 -12.56 -9.30
CA LEU A 237 5.64 -13.35 -8.73
C LEU A 237 6.20 -14.26 -9.82
N LEU A 238 7.49 -14.19 -10.03
CA LEU A 238 8.21 -15.00 -11.00
C LEU A 238 9.16 -15.95 -10.27
N ASP A 239 9.14 -17.21 -10.66
CA ASP A 239 10.17 -18.14 -10.22
C ASP A 239 11.54 -17.73 -10.78
N SER A 240 12.59 -18.21 -10.15
CA SER A 240 13.97 -18.04 -10.61
C SER A 240 14.10 -18.56 -12.06
N PRO A 241 14.83 -17.86 -12.94
CA PRO A 241 15.17 -18.45 -14.22
C PRO A 241 15.96 -19.76 -14.02
N LYS A 242 15.88 -20.67 -14.97
CA LYS A 242 16.81 -21.80 -15.03
C LYS A 242 18.24 -21.28 -15.13
N ASP A 243 19.18 -22.08 -14.67
CA ASP A 243 20.60 -21.73 -14.69
C ASP A 243 21.20 -21.83 -16.11
N GLU A 244 20.59 -21.13 -17.05
CA GLU A 244 20.90 -21.08 -18.48
C GLU A 244 20.74 -19.64 -18.98
N LEU A 245 21.61 -19.20 -19.88
CA LEU A 245 21.66 -17.83 -20.36
C LEU A 245 20.32 -17.40 -20.99
N ASP A 246 19.78 -18.24 -21.87
CA ASP A 246 18.51 -17.92 -22.55
C ASP A 246 17.37 -17.76 -21.55
N SER A 247 17.26 -18.64 -20.56
CA SER A 247 16.22 -18.56 -19.52
C SER A 247 16.37 -17.29 -18.66
N ILE A 248 17.60 -16.85 -18.37
CA ILE A 248 17.85 -15.61 -17.62
C ILE A 248 17.33 -14.41 -18.43
N TYR A 249 17.66 -14.31 -19.70
CA TYR A 249 17.24 -13.18 -20.53
C TYR A 249 15.76 -13.23 -20.91
N ASP A 250 15.17 -14.41 -21.06
CA ASP A 250 13.73 -14.57 -21.23
C ASP A 250 12.98 -14.07 -19.97
N ARG A 251 13.51 -14.38 -18.79
CA ARG A 251 12.96 -13.86 -17.53
C ARG A 251 13.03 -12.34 -17.47
N TYR A 252 14.13 -11.73 -17.91
CA TYR A 252 14.27 -10.27 -17.99
C TYR A 252 13.29 -9.65 -18.97
N HIS A 253 13.05 -10.30 -20.11
CA HIS A 253 12.02 -9.87 -21.06
C HIS A 253 10.62 -9.91 -20.43
N GLN A 254 10.28 -10.96 -19.66
CA GLN A 254 9.03 -11.02 -18.92
C GLN A 254 8.93 -9.89 -17.91
N VAL A 255 9.97 -9.66 -17.09
CA VAL A 255 10.03 -8.55 -16.12
C VAL A 255 9.81 -7.19 -16.81
N ALA A 256 10.47 -6.96 -17.94
CA ALA A 256 10.30 -5.71 -18.69
C ALA A 256 8.87 -5.52 -19.21
N ARG A 257 8.24 -6.58 -19.74
CA ARG A 257 6.84 -6.54 -20.19
C ARG A 257 5.87 -6.26 -19.04
N LEU A 258 6.02 -6.93 -17.91
CA LEU A 258 5.21 -6.73 -16.72
C LEU A 258 5.40 -5.32 -16.14
N SER A 259 6.65 -4.83 -16.08
CA SER A 259 6.95 -3.46 -15.62
C SER A 259 6.34 -2.39 -16.51
N LYS A 260 6.33 -2.58 -17.86
CA LYS A 260 5.68 -1.67 -18.81
C LYS A 260 4.20 -1.47 -18.47
N HIS A 261 3.54 -2.48 -17.94
CA HIS A 261 2.13 -2.48 -17.57
C HIS A 261 1.90 -2.26 -16.06
N ALA A 262 2.86 -1.62 -15.37
CA ALA A 262 2.78 -1.21 -13.96
C ALA A 262 2.70 -2.33 -12.92
N GLY A 263 3.06 -3.56 -13.27
CA GLY A 263 3.17 -4.66 -12.33
C GLY A 263 4.28 -4.41 -11.29
N GLY A 264 3.97 -4.59 -10.00
CA GLY A 264 4.96 -4.78 -8.95
C GLY A 264 5.49 -6.20 -9.02
N ILE A 265 6.81 -6.39 -9.06
CA ILE A 265 7.43 -7.67 -9.37
C ILE A 265 8.19 -8.22 -8.17
N GLY A 266 7.92 -9.48 -7.81
CA GLY A 266 8.80 -10.31 -7.00
C GLY A 266 9.46 -11.36 -7.89
N LEU A 267 10.76 -11.50 -7.79
CA LEU A 267 11.55 -12.45 -8.58
C LEU A 267 12.44 -13.28 -7.66
N SER A 268 12.24 -14.60 -7.61
CA SER A 268 13.20 -15.51 -7.01
C SER A 268 14.46 -15.57 -7.87
N TYR A 269 15.62 -15.70 -7.24
CA TYR A 269 16.90 -15.80 -7.96
C TYR A 269 17.79 -16.93 -7.47
N SER A 270 17.23 -17.87 -6.71
CA SER A 270 17.96 -18.92 -5.96
C SER A 270 18.42 -20.10 -6.82
N ARG A 271 18.03 -20.21 -8.12
CA ARG A 271 18.44 -21.32 -8.99
C ARG A 271 19.74 -21.09 -9.73
N ILE A 272 20.21 -19.84 -9.80
CA ILE A 272 21.40 -19.47 -10.58
C ILE A 272 22.66 -19.86 -9.83
N ARG A 273 23.55 -20.59 -10.52
CA ARG A 273 24.83 -21.04 -9.94
C ARG A 273 25.66 -19.90 -9.35
N ALA A 274 26.28 -20.18 -8.23
CA ALA A 274 27.12 -19.22 -7.54
C ALA A 274 28.44 -18.95 -8.28
N ARG A 275 29.08 -17.86 -7.89
CA ARG A 275 30.41 -17.48 -8.35
C ARG A 275 31.41 -18.64 -8.15
N GLY A 276 32.29 -18.85 -9.14
CA GLY A 276 33.29 -19.91 -9.14
C GLY A 276 32.79 -21.29 -9.53
N SER A 277 31.46 -21.47 -9.73
CA SER A 277 30.90 -22.73 -10.23
C SER A 277 31.33 -23.01 -11.67
N LEU A 278 31.58 -24.28 -11.99
CA LEU A 278 32.04 -24.70 -13.31
C LEU A 278 30.96 -24.50 -14.37
N ILE A 279 31.33 -23.89 -15.49
CA ILE A 279 30.52 -23.80 -16.71
C ILE A 279 31.01 -24.92 -17.64
N ARG A 280 30.30 -26.06 -17.65
CA ARG A 280 30.74 -27.26 -18.38
C ARG A 280 31.00 -27.03 -19.88
N GLY A 281 30.17 -26.21 -20.53
CA GLY A 281 30.24 -25.94 -21.96
C GLY A 281 31.50 -25.19 -22.41
N THR A 282 32.07 -24.35 -21.56
CA THR A 282 33.24 -23.51 -21.84
C THR A 282 34.47 -23.89 -21.00
N ASN A 283 34.31 -24.82 -20.05
CA ASN A 283 35.30 -25.15 -19.03
C ASN A 283 35.80 -23.92 -18.23
N GLY A 284 35.01 -22.89 -18.15
CA GLY A 284 35.25 -21.68 -17.36
C GLY A 284 34.51 -21.66 -16.04
N HIS A 285 34.59 -20.56 -15.33
CA HIS A 285 33.92 -20.36 -14.04
C HIS A 285 32.85 -19.27 -14.13
N SER A 286 31.75 -19.46 -13.41
CA SER A 286 30.65 -18.47 -13.28
C SER A 286 31.11 -17.24 -12.50
N ASN A 287 30.64 -16.07 -12.90
CA ASN A 287 30.79 -14.83 -12.13
C ASN A 287 29.68 -14.65 -11.08
N GLY A 288 28.80 -15.65 -10.91
CA GLY A 288 27.71 -15.63 -9.96
C GLY A 288 26.53 -14.73 -10.37
N ILE A 289 25.69 -14.39 -9.38
CA ILE A 289 24.44 -13.67 -9.63
C ILE A 289 24.61 -12.16 -9.84
N VAL A 290 25.66 -11.55 -9.30
CA VAL A 290 25.81 -10.08 -9.24
C VAL A 290 25.80 -9.42 -10.63
N PRO A 291 26.55 -9.88 -11.65
CA PRO A 291 26.51 -9.27 -12.98
C PRO A 291 25.14 -9.35 -13.66
N PHE A 292 24.42 -10.44 -13.46
CA PHE A 292 23.08 -10.60 -13.98
C PHE A 292 22.09 -9.67 -13.27
N LEU A 293 22.19 -9.52 -11.96
CA LEU A 293 21.34 -8.59 -11.19
C LEU A 293 21.64 -7.13 -11.56
N LYS A 294 22.89 -6.78 -11.89
CA LYS A 294 23.23 -5.45 -12.43
C LYS A 294 22.54 -5.17 -13.77
N THR A 295 22.49 -6.17 -14.65
CA THR A 295 21.76 -6.08 -15.93
C THR A 295 20.25 -5.91 -15.68
N LEU A 296 19.67 -6.66 -14.75
CA LEU A 296 18.26 -6.54 -14.39
C LEU A 296 17.96 -5.16 -13.79
N ASP A 297 18.83 -4.63 -12.92
CA ASP A 297 18.72 -3.30 -12.31
C ASP A 297 18.59 -2.21 -13.38
N ALA A 298 19.47 -2.25 -14.39
CA ALA A 298 19.43 -1.31 -15.51
C ALA A 298 18.15 -1.48 -16.35
N SER A 299 17.69 -2.72 -16.59
CA SER A 299 16.48 -3.01 -17.33
C SER A 299 15.22 -2.47 -16.61
N VAL A 300 15.12 -2.69 -15.30
CA VAL A 300 13.99 -2.20 -14.49
C VAL A 300 13.98 -0.67 -14.46
N ALA A 301 15.15 -0.03 -14.34
CA ALA A 301 15.27 1.43 -14.38
C ALA A 301 14.85 2.03 -15.72
N ALA A 302 15.14 1.33 -16.83
CA ALA A 302 14.84 1.78 -18.19
C ALA A 302 13.35 1.72 -18.53
N VAL A 303 12.61 0.78 -17.96
CA VAL A 303 11.20 0.54 -18.28
C VAL A 303 10.30 1.31 -17.31
N ASN A 304 9.47 2.20 -17.87
CA ASN A 304 8.45 2.92 -17.09
C ASN A 304 7.09 2.87 -17.80
N GLN A 305 6.05 3.01 -17.02
CA GLN A 305 4.68 3.04 -17.50
C GLN A 305 4.34 4.45 -17.98
N GLY A 306 4.74 4.80 -19.20
CA GLY A 306 4.34 6.06 -19.85
C GLY A 306 4.57 7.31 -18.98
N GLY A 307 5.62 7.34 -18.16
CA GLY A 307 5.93 8.43 -17.23
C GLY A 307 5.10 8.46 -15.94
N ARG A 308 4.11 7.56 -15.78
CA ARG A 308 3.24 7.53 -14.59
C ARG A 308 3.86 6.80 -13.40
N ARG A 309 4.62 5.73 -13.63
CA ARG A 309 5.25 4.92 -12.61
C ARG A 309 6.55 4.32 -13.15
N LYS A 310 7.62 4.35 -12.34
CA LYS A 310 8.86 3.64 -12.67
C LYS A 310 8.69 2.14 -12.48
N GLY A 311 9.41 1.33 -13.27
CA GLY A 311 9.52 -0.10 -13.03
C GLY A 311 10.07 -0.35 -11.62
N ALA A 312 9.55 -1.37 -10.94
CA ALA A 312 9.99 -1.74 -9.60
C ALA A 312 9.96 -3.26 -9.44
N ALA A 313 11.05 -3.83 -8.96
CA ALA A 313 11.18 -5.26 -8.71
C ALA A 313 11.89 -5.51 -7.38
N ALA A 314 11.46 -6.56 -6.68
CA ALA A 314 12.16 -7.12 -5.53
C ALA A 314 12.77 -8.48 -5.94
N VAL A 315 14.03 -8.66 -5.62
CA VAL A 315 14.75 -9.92 -5.84
C VAL A 315 14.86 -10.66 -4.52
N TYR A 316 14.46 -11.91 -4.53
CA TYR A 316 14.49 -12.82 -3.39
C TYR A 316 15.60 -13.82 -3.53
N LEU A 317 16.44 -13.94 -2.51
CA LEU A 317 17.51 -14.93 -2.46
C LEU A 317 17.42 -15.76 -1.18
N GLU A 318 17.56 -17.08 -1.32
CA GLU A 318 17.62 -17.97 -0.17
C GLU A 318 18.95 -17.86 0.57
N THR A 319 18.91 -17.94 1.91
CA THR A 319 20.06 -17.66 2.78
C THR A 319 21.18 -18.71 2.67
N TRP A 320 20.93 -19.87 2.07
CA TRP A 320 21.94 -20.90 1.82
C TRP A 320 22.70 -20.73 0.52
N HIS A 321 22.32 -19.78 -0.35
CA HIS A 321 23.01 -19.53 -1.61
C HIS A 321 24.42 -18.99 -1.39
N ALA A 322 25.42 -19.55 -2.10
CA ALA A 322 26.82 -19.19 -1.84
C ALA A 322 27.17 -17.72 -2.14
N ASP A 323 26.40 -17.04 -2.98
CA ASP A 323 26.58 -15.62 -3.26
C ASP A 323 25.78 -14.71 -2.30
N ILE A 324 25.24 -15.22 -1.20
CA ILE A 324 24.42 -14.43 -0.25
C ILE A 324 25.19 -13.23 0.32
N GLU A 325 26.49 -13.38 0.57
CA GLU A 325 27.31 -12.31 1.10
C GLU A 325 27.45 -11.15 0.09
N GLU A 326 27.63 -11.46 -1.20
CA GLU A 326 27.69 -10.46 -2.28
C GLU A 326 26.31 -9.82 -2.53
N PHE A 327 25.23 -10.61 -2.36
CA PHE A 327 23.85 -10.10 -2.46
C PHE A 327 23.53 -9.06 -1.38
N LEU A 328 24.02 -9.24 -0.15
CA LEU A 328 23.86 -8.26 0.93
C LEU A 328 24.49 -6.91 0.61
N GLU A 329 25.56 -6.88 -0.18
CA GLU A 329 26.28 -5.67 -0.54
C GLU A 329 25.67 -4.90 -1.73
N LEU A 330 24.70 -5.46 -2.43
CA LEU A 330 24.15 -4.87 -3.67
C LEU A 330 23.58 -3.47 -3.50
N ARG A 331 23.12 -3.12 -2.30
CA ARG A 331 22.53 -1.81 -1.99
C ARG A 331 23.46 -0.87 -1.22
N ASP A 332 24.71 -1.26 -1.00
CA ASP A 332 25.68 -0.39 -0.34
C ASP A 332 25.92 0.89 -1.13
N ASN A 333 26.03 2.00 -0.42
CA ASN A 333 26.30 3.32 -1.01
C ASN A 333 27.79 3.54 -1.37
N THR A 334 28.64 2.56 -1.06
CA THR A 334 30.09 2.60 -1.29
C THR A 334 30.55 1.41 -2.11
N GLY A 335 31.76 1.45 -2.64
CA GLY A 335 32.34 0.39 -3.45
C GLY A 335 32.12 0.60 -4.96
N GLU A 336 32.39 -0.46 -5.73
CA GLU A 336 32.32 -0.42 -7.21
C GLU A 336 30.85 -0.41 -7.68
N ASP A 337 30.44 0.58 -8.45
CA ASP A 337 29.07 0.71 -8.99
C ASP A 337 28.66 -0.50 -9.83
N GLN A 338 29.60 -1.15 -10.52
CA GLN A 338 29.35 -2.38 -11.28
C GLN A 338 28.83 -3.54 -10.43
N ARG A 339 29.04 -3.48 -9.12
CA ARG A 339 28.60 -4.47 -8.13
C ARG A 339 27.43 -3.99 -7.30
N ARG A 340 26.72 -2.94 -7.72
CA ARG A 340 25.59 -2.32 -6.98
C ARG A 340 24.33 -2.30 -7.82
N THR A 341 23.19 -2.44 -7.16
CA THR A 341 21.84 -2.41 -7.78
C THR A 341 20.96 -1.45 -6.99
N HIS A 342 20.88 -0.18 -7.45
CA HIS A 342 20.14 0.86 -6.71
C HIS A 342 18.65 0.93 -7.05
N ASN A 343 18.18 0.25 -8.11
CA ASN A 343 16.80 0.24 -8.56
C ASN A 343 16.04 -1.05 -8.17
N LEU A 344 16.78 -2.11 -7.77
CA LEU A 344 16.18 -3.34 -7.26
C LEU A 344 15.99 -3.26 -5.75
N ASN A 345 14.86 -3.79 -5.26
CA ASN A 345 14.68 -4.08 -3.85
C ASN A 345 15.20 -5.49 -3.56
N LEU A 346 15.67 -5.73 -2.36
CA LEU A 346 16.23 -7.00 -1.94
C LEU A 346 15.43 -7.61 -0.80
N ALA A 347 15.23 -8.92 -0.85
CA ALA A 347 14.58 -9.68 0.20
C ALA A 347 15.26 -11.04 0.40
N HIS A 348 15.22 -11.54 1.63
CA HIS A 348 15.72 -12.85 1.98
C HIS A 348 14.59 -13.85 2.06
N TRP A 349 14.74 -15.01 1.38
CA TRP A 349 13.81 -16.12 1.50
C TRP A 349 14.43 -17.15 2.44
N ILE A 350 13.90 -17.22 3.68
CA ILE A 350 14.59 -17.79 4.83
C ILE A 350 13.93 -19.10 5.23
N PRO A 351 14.66 -20.25 5.12
CA PRO A 351 14.17 -21.52 5.68
C PRO A 351 14.27 -21.51 7.22
N ASP A 352 13.37 -22.23 7.87
CA ASP A 352 13.34 -22.34 9.34
C ASP A 352 14.64 -22.92 9.92
N GLU A 353 15.31 -23.83 9.18
CA GLU A 353 16.61 -24.41 9.60
C GLU A 353 17.67 -23.31 9.80
N PHE A 354 17.70 -22.26 8.98
CA PHE A 354 18.60 -21.14 9.20
C PHE A 354 18.31 -20.45 10.54
N MET A 355 17.05 -20.13 10.81
CA MET A 355 16.66 -19.44 12.04
C MET A 355 16.89 -20.31 13.27
N ARG A 356 16.65 -21.63 13.17
CA ARG A 356 16.99 -22.58 14.25
C ARG A 356 18.48 -22.59 14.54
N ARG A 357 19.35 -22.53 13.51
CA ARG A 357 20.79 -22.49 13.68
C ARG A 357 21.30 -21.17 14.23
N VAL A 358 20.64 -20.06 13.88
CA VAL A 358 20.88 -18.75 14.50
C VAL A 358 20.55 -18.80 15.99
N ASP A 359 19.39 -19.36 16.35
CA ASP A 359 18.97 -19.50 17.76
C ASP A 359 19.94 -20.40 18.57
N ALA A 360 20.32 -21.55 17.99
CA ALA A 360 21.23 -22.52 18.59
C ALA A 360 22.73 -22.16 18.50
N ASP A 361 23.09 -21.05 17.86
CA ASP A 361 24.49 -20.62 17.66
C ASP A 361 25.36 -21.68 16.98
N THR A 362 24.92 -22.24 15.87
CA THR A 362 25.59 -23.28 15.12
C THR A 362 26.00 -22.80 13.71
N GLU A 363 26.76 -23.65 13.02
CA GLU A 363 27.29 -23.38 11.69
C GLU A 363 26.17 -23.39 10.62
N TRP A 364 26.34 -22.56 9.60
CA TRP A 364 25.52 -22.50 8.40
C TRP A 364 26.37 -22.70 7.14
N SER A 365 25.96 -23.62 6.29
CA SER A 365 26.67 -23.97 5.06
C SER A 365 26.05 -23.28 3.84
N LEU A 366 26.90 -22.72 2.99
CA LEU A 366 26.53 -22.05 1.76
C LEU A 366 26.82 -22.96 0.57
N PHE A 367 25.83 -23.11 -0.32
CA PHE A 367 25.92 -24.01 -1.48
C PHE A 367 25.74 -23.24 -2.79
N SER A 368 26.29 -23.80 -3.86
CA SER A 368 25.86 -23.41 -5.20
C SER A 368 24.64 -24.23 -5.61
N PRO A 369 23.61 -23.63 -6.16
CA PRO A 369 22.44 -24.36 -6.67
C PRO A 369 22.77 -25.41 -7.73
N ALA A 370 23.90 -25.25 -8.44
CA ALA A 370 24.39 -26.25 -9.38
C ALA A 370 24.77 -27.60 -8.74
N ASP A 371 25.07 -27.59 -7.43
CA ASP A 371 25.49 -28.78 -6.68
C ASP A 371 24.30 -29.36 -5.86
N VAL A 372 23.27 -28.55 -5.56
CA VAL A 372 22.09 -28.87 -4.74
C VAL A 372 20.81 -28.26 -5.33
N PRO A 373 20.48 -28.55 -6.58
CA PRO A 373 19.35 -27.87 -7.27
C PRO A 373 17.99 -28.09 -6.60
N GLU A 374 17.82 -29.21 -5.88
CA GLU A 374 16.59 -29.59 -5.19
C GLU A 374 16.20 -28.66 -4.06
N LEU A 375 17.16 -27.99 -3.40
CA LEU A 375 16.89 -27.15 -2.21
C LEU A 375 15.92 -25.98 -2.50
N VAL A 376 15.88 -25.50 -3.72
CA VAL A 376 14.97 -24.41 -4.11
C VAL A 376 13.51 -24.85 -4.01
N ASP A 377 13.21 -26.09 -4.40
CA ASP A 377 11.86 -26.64 -4.49
C ASP A 377 11.41 -27.38 -3.21
N LEU A 378 12.26 -27.43 -2.18
CA LEU A 378 11.99 -28.09 -0.90
C LEU A 378 11.76 -27.04 0.20
N TRP A 379 10.95 -27.42 1.19
CA TRP A 379 10.68 -26.64 2.40
C TRP A 379 10.37 -27.58 3.58
N GLY A 380 10.41 -27.08 4.82
CA GLY A 380 10.16 -27.86 6.02
C GLY A 380 11.13 -29.02 6.19
N ASP A 381 10.65 -30.16 6.70
CA ASP A 381 11.47 -31.32 7.03
C ASP A 381 12.21 -31.89 5.80
N GLU A 382 11.64 -31.79 4.61
CA GLU A 382 12.27 -32.26 3.36
C GLU A 382 13.47 -31.39 3.01
N PHE A 383 13.35 -30.07 3.14
CA PHE A 383 14.47 -29.14 2.99
C PHE A 383 15.55 -29.44 4.02
N ASP A 384 15.22 -29.59 5.28
CA ASP A 384 16.15 -29.86 6.37
C ASP A 384 16.96 -31.14 6.11
N ALA A 385 16.28 -32.21 5.69
CA ALA A 385 16.92 -33.47 5.38
C ALA A 385 17.88 -33.35 4.19
N ALA A 386 17.47 -32.70 3.11
CA ALA A 386 18.27 -32.50 1.92
C ALA A 386 19.49 -31.60 2.21
N TYR A 387 19.27 -30.51 2.96
CA TYR A 387 20.31 -29.57 3.37
C TYR A 387 21.40 -30.29 4.20
N ARG A 388 21.04 -31.04 5.23
CA ARG A 388 21.98 -31.80 6.05
C ARG A 388 22.67 -32.92 5.26
N ALA A 389 21.97 -33.53 4.29
CA ALA A 389 22.59 -34.52 3.41
C ALA A 389 23.65 -33.89 2.49
N ALA A 390 23.42 -32.66 2.03
CA ALA A 390 24.40 -31.91 1.24
C ALA A 390 25.65 -31.55 2.08
N GLU A 391 25.47 -31.16 3.34
CA GLU A 391 26.57 -30.95 4.28
C GLU A 391 27.40 -32.24 4.49
N ALA A 392 26.72 -33.34 4.75
CA ALA A 392 27.38 -34.65 4.97
C ALA A 392 28.18 -35.13 3.72
N LYS A 393 27.74 -34.74 2.51
CA LYS A 393 28.46 -35.01 1.24
C LYS A 393 29.60 -34.04 1.00
N GLY A 394 29.82 -33.02 1.84
CA GLY A 394 30.86 -32.03 1.65
C GLY A 394 30.64 -31.10 0.47
N LEU A 395 29.38 -30.83 0.07
CA LEU A 395 29.05 -29.97 -1.08
C LEU A 395 29.10 -28.47 -0.75
N ALA A 396 29.29 -28.10 0.53
CA ALA A 396 29.36 -26.71 0.96
C ALA A 396 30.55 -25.98 0.27
N ARG A 397 30.26 -24.80 -0.27
CA ARG A 397 31.29 -23.89 -0.80
C ARG A 397 31.97 -23.10 0.32
N LYS A 398 31.22 -22.80 1.34
CA LYS A 398 31.67 -22.11 2.55
C LYS A 398 30.79 -22.55 3.71
N THR A 399 31.36 -22.62 4.90
CA THR A 399 30.64 -22.78 6.16
C THR A 399 31.02 -21.63 7.07
N MET A 400 30.06 -21.06 7.80
CA MET A 400 30.24 -19.93 8.68
C MET A 400 29.22 -19.97 9.84
N PRO A 401 29.47 -19.30 10.97
CA PRO A 401 28.47 -19.19 12.03
C PRO A 401 27.16 -18.58 11.49
N ALA A 402 26.01 -19.20 11.77
CA ALA A 402 24.71 -18.70 11.34
C ALA A 402 24.43 -17.29 11.88
N ARG A 403 24.84 -17.03 13.13
CA ARG A 403 24.72 -15.70 13.76
C ARG A 403 25.55 -14.62 13.04
N GLU A 404 26.69 -14.98 12.45
CA GLU A 404 27.49 -14.02 11.67
C GLU A 404 26.74 -13.56 10.42
N LEU A 405 26.18 -14.50 9.65
CA LEU A 405 25.38 -14.15 8.47
C LEU A 405 24.15 -13.35 8.87
N TYR A 406 23.43 -13.76 9.90
CA TYR A 406 22.27 -13.05 10.41
C TYR A 406 22.61 -11.62 10.86
N GLY A 407 23.75 -11.44 11.53
CA GLY A 407 24.25 -10.11 11.90
C GLY A 407 24.54 -9.21 10.70
N ARG A 408 25.11 -9.77 9.63
CA ARG A 408 25.32 -9.03 8.36
C ARG A 408 24.00 -8.65 7.70
N MET A 409 23.01 -9.54 7.73
CA MET A 409 21.64 -9.21 7.24
C MET A 409 21.05 -8.05 8.04
N MET A 410 21.14 -8.07 9.36
CA MET A 410 20.65 -6.98 10.23
C MET A 410 21.40 -5.66 9.98
N ARG A 411 22.69 -5.71 9.73
CA ARG A 411 23.49 -4.52 9.37
C ARG A 411 23.03 -3.92 8.06
N THR A 412 22.88 -4.72 7.01
CA THR A 412 22.36 -4.27 5.71
C THR A 412 20.99 -3.64 5.84
N LEU A 413 20.11 -4.28 6.61
CA LEU A 413 18.75 -3.77 6.85
C LEU A 413 18.77 -2.41 7.60
N ALA A 414 19.62 -2.28 8.63
CA ALA A 414 19.79 -1.02 9.37
C ALA A 414 20.30 0.12 8.49
N GLN A 415 21.24 -0.18 7.59
CA GLN A 415 21.91 0.82 6.76
C GLN A 415 21.09 1.24 5.54
N THR A 416 20.35 0.31 4.95
CA THR A 416 19.73 0.51 3.64
C THR A 416 18.19 0.45 3.69
N GLY A 417 17.59 -0.07 4.76
CA GLY A 417 16.17 -0.42 4.84
C GLY A 417 15.77 -1.58 3.92
N GLN A 418 16.74 -2.26 3.31
CA GLN A 418 16.58 -3.34 2.34
C GLN A 418 17.08 -4.68 2.91
N GLY A 419 16.68 -5.78 2.29
CA GLY A 419 16.93 -7.11 2.80
C GLY A 419 15.79 -7.57 3.72
N TRP A 420 14.56 -7.45 3.22
CA TRP A 420 13.36 -7.82 3.99
C TRP A 420 13.40 -9.28 4.40
N MET A 421 12.96 -9.53 5.63
CA MET A 421 12.94 -10.88 6.18
C MET A 421 11.62 -11.55 5.82
N THR A 422 11.67 -12.63 5.04
CA THR A 422 10.51 -13.42 4.64
C THR A 422 10.79 -14.90 4.87
N PHE A 423 9.80 -15.65 5.37
CA PHE A 423 10.02 -16.99 5.93
C PHE A 423 9.40 -18.07 5.03
N LYS A 424 10.27 -18.87 4.40
CA LYS A 424 9.94 -19.89 3.40
C LYS A 424 8.96 -20.93 3.93
N ASP A 425 9.26 -21.47 5.11
CA ASP A 425 8.49 -22.60 5.63
C ASP A 425 7.11 -22.19 6.12
N ALA A 426 6.99 -21.08 6.83
CA ALA A 426 5.71 -20.54 7.25
C ALA A 426 4.80 -20.24 6.05
N SER A 427 5.37 -19.69 4.97
CA SER A 427 4.66 -19.38 3.72
C SER A 427 4.16 -20.64 3.03
N ASN A 428 5.00 -21.66 2.88
CA ASN A 428 4.65 -22.89 2.16
C ASN A 428 3.76 -23.85 2.97
N ARG A 429 3.98 -23.92 4.29
CA ARG A 429 3.22 -24.82 5.17
C ARG A 429 1.74 -24.50 5.16
N THR A 430 1.37 -23.24 5.03
CA THR A 430 -0.01 -22.77 5.20
C THR A 430 -0.71 -22.40 3.90
N ALA A 431 0.03 -22.28 2.79
CA ALA A 431 -0.55 -21.91 1.49
C ALA A 431 -1.51 -22.99 0.97
N ASN A 432 -2.70 -22.58 0.56
CA ASN A 432 -3.72 -23.49 0.02
C ASN A 432 -3.26 -24.19 -1.27
N GLN A 433 -2.35 -23.56 -2.03
CA GLN A 433 -1.85 -24.05 -3.32
C GLN A 433 -0.71 -25.08 -3.22
N THR A 434 -0.17 -25.34 -2.01
CA THR A 434 1.00 -26.23 -1.79
C THR A 434 0.59 -27.62 -1.29
N ALA A 435 -0.60 -28.09 -1.64
CA ALA A 435 -1.09 -29.40 -1.21
C ALA A 435 -0.42 -30.57 -1.96
N GLU A 436 0.05 -30.34 -3.20
CA GLU A 436 0.72 -31.34 -4.01
C GLU A 436 2.24 -31.16 -3.99
N PRO A 437 3.02 -32.26 -4.06
CA PRO A 437 4.47 -32.18 -4.23
C PRO A 437 4.85 -31.37 -5.48
N GLY A 438 5.90 -30.54 -5.37
CA GLY A 438 6.38 -29.69 -6.45
C GLY A 438 5.55 -28.41 -6.67
N ARG A 439 4.57 -28.16 -5.83
CA ARG A 439 3.87 -26.87 -5.75
C ARG A 439 4.50 -26.05 -4.63
N VAL A 440 5.27 -25.03 -4.98
CA VAL A 440 6.08 -24.27 -4.04
C VAL A 440 5.91 -22.76 -4.26
N VAL A 441 5.82 -22.04 -3.16
CA VAL A 441 5.95 -20.59 -3.12
C VAL A 441 7.45 -20.27 -3.01
N HIS A 442 8.03 -19.67 -4.05
CA HIS A 442 9.47 -19.40 -4.14
C HIS A 442 9.88 -18.00 -3.72
N SER A 443 8.92 -17.10 -3.57
CA SER A 443 9.14 -15.70 -3.19
C SER A 443 7.82 -15.04 -2.82
N SER A 444 7.87 -13.77 -2.45
CA SER A 444 6.70 -12.90 -2.40
C SER A 444 6.77 -11.84 -3.49
N ASN A 445 5.77 -10.94 -3.57
CA ASN A 445 5.77 -9.81 -4.50
C ASN A 445 6.65 -8.65 -4.00
N LEU A 446 6.56 -7.50 -4.70
CA LEU A 446 7.30 -6.28 -4.35
C LEU A 446 6.98 -5.77 -2.93
N CYS A 447 5.74 -5.94 -2.46
CA CYS A 447 5.27 -5.41 -1.18
C CYS A 447 5.06 -6.48 -0.10
N THR A 448 5.45 -7.73 -0.37
CA THR A 448 5.52 -8.89 0.54
C THR A 448 4.18 -9.43 1.06
N GLU A 449 3.04 -9.01 0.51
CA GLU A 449 1.71 -9.51 0.89
C GLU A 449 1.24 -10.74 0.11
N ILE A 450 1.82 -11.03 -1.07
CA ILE A 450 1.38 -12.09 -1.97
C ILE A 450 2.24 -13.33 -1.81
N LEU A 451 1.59 -14.49 -1.60
CA LEU A 451 2.23 -15.78 -1.46
C LEU A 451 1.49 -16.81 -2.33
N GLU A 452 1.98 -16.99 -3.53
CA GLU A 452 1.40 -17.88 -4.53
C GLU A 452 2.47 -18.79 -5.14
N VAL A 453 2.06 -19.99 -5.57
CA VAL A 453 2.97 -20.94 -6.22
C VAL A 453 3.44 -20.38 -7.57
N THR A 454 4.70 -20.64 -7.88
CA THR A 454 5.32 -20.25 -9.15
C THR A 454 6.10 -21.40 -9.75
N ASN A 455 6.23 -21.41 -11.07
CA ASN A 455 7.12 -22.31 -11.82
C ASN A 455 7.47 -21.68 -13.18
N ASP A 456 8.15 -22.43 -14.04
CA ASP A 456 8.58 -21.94 -15.34
C ASP A 456 7.41 -21.56 -16.27
N GLY A 457 6.28 -22.24 -16.17
CA GLY A 457 5.07 -22.03 -16.97
C GLY A 457 4.00 -21.16 -16.31
N GLU A 458 4.16 -20.81 -15.02
CA GLU A 458 3.16 -20.09 -14.21
C GLU A 458 3.83 -18.92 -13.47
N THR A 459 3.52 -17.70 -13.89
CA THR A 459 3.82 -16.47 -13.15
C THR A 459 2.61 -16.13 -12.30
N ALA A 460 2.77 -16.12 -10.99
CA ALA A 460 1.68 -15.79 -10.09
C ALA A 460 1.19 -14.35 -10.27
N VAL A 461 -0.11 -14.13 -10.15
CA VAL A 461 -0.76 -12.85 -10.40
C VAL A 461 -1.83 -12.59 -9.37
N CYS A 462 -1.79 -11.46 -8.68
CA CYS A 462 -2.81 -11.10 -7.73
C CYS A 462 -3.54 -9.79 -8.09
N ASN A 463 -4.87 -9.85 -8.01
CA ASN A 463 -5.78 -8.71 -8.18
C ASN A 463 -6.17 -8.22 -6.79
N LEU A 464 -5.87 -6.96 -6.49
CA LEU A 464 -5.97 -6.40 -5.15
C LEU A 464 -7.12 -5.39 -5.00
N GLY A 465 -7.67 -5.35 -3.81
CA GLY A 465 -8.58 -4.31 -3.33
C GLY A 465 -8.57 -4.25 -1.81
N SER A 466 -9.05 -3.16 -1.23
CA SER A 466 -9.05 -2.99 0.23
C SER A 466 -10.34 -2.40 0.75
N VAL A 467 -10.85 -2.99 1.82
CA VAL A 467 -11.99 -2.50 2.59
C VAL A 467 -11.53 -1.35 3.49
N ASN A 468 -12.28 -0.27 3.52
CA ASN A 468 -12.03 0.85 4.42
C ASN A 468 -12.70 0.62 5.78
N LEU A 469 -11.96 0.05 6.72
CA LEU A 469 -12.48 -0.33 8.04
C LEU A 469 -13.07 0.85 8.82
N GLY A 470 -12.49 2.04 8.67
CA GLY A 470 -12.97 3.24 9.34
C GLY A 470 -14.41 3.61 8.99
N ALA A 471 -14.89 3.21 7.80
CA ALA A 471 -16.27 3.44 7.37
C ALA A 471 -17.31 2.55 8.07
N PHE A 472 -16.88 1.47 8.73
CA PHE A 472 -17.79 0.50 9.35
C PHE A 472 -17.98 0.68 10.85
N VAL A 473 -17.41 1.72 11.44
CA VAL A 473 -17.69 2.04 12.84
C VAL A 473 -18.99 2.83 12.93
N ALA A 474 -19.95 2.24 13.62
CA ALA A 474 -21.26 2.84 13.85
C ALA A 474 -21.71 2.58 15.30
N ASN A 475 -22.25 3.61 15.99
CA ASN A 475 -22.75 3.49 17.35
C ASN A 475 -21.76 2.86 18.36
N GLY A 476 -20.46 3.13 18.19
CA GLY A 476 -19.39 2.62 19.07
C GLY A 476 -19.04 1.15 18.85
N SER A 477 -19.40 0.56 17.72
CA SER A 477 -19.07 -0.82 17.36
C SER A 477 -18.88 -0.97 15.84
N ILE A 478 -18.40 -2.13 15.38
CA ILE A 478 -18.33 -2.46 13.96
C ILE A 478 -19.70 -2.91 13.45
N ASP A 479 -20.11 -2.39 12.31
CA ASP A 479 -21.27 -2.86 11.52
C ASP A 479 -20.87 -4.12 10.73
N TRP A 480 -21.01 -5.27 11.38
CA TRP A 480 -20.60 -6.56 10.84
C TRP A 480 -21.38 -6.98 9.60
N GLU A 481 -22.67 -6.66 9.53
CA GLU A 481 -23.53 -7.04 8.41
C GLU A 481 -23.14 -6.27 7.14
N ARG A 482 -22.92 -4.97 7.29
CA ARG A 482 -22.46 -4.13 6.19
C ARG A 482 -21.04 -4.51 5.74
N LEU A 483 -20.16 -4.89 6.68
CA LEU A 483 -18.82 -5.40 6.36
C LEU A 483 -18.91 -6.69 5.53
N ASP A 484 -19.73 -7.67 5.95
CA ASP A 484 -19.95 -8.91 5.21
C ASP A 484 -20.44 -8.65 3.78
N ALA A 485 -21.45 -7.80 3.62
CA ALA A 485 -22.02 -7.44 2.32
C ALA A 485 -20.96 -6.79 1.40
N THR A 486 -20.13 -5.91 1.97
CA THR A 486 -19.05 -5.24 1.25
C THR A 486 -17.99 -6.25 0.79
N VAL A 487 -17.56 -7.15 1.67
CA VAL A 487 -16.58 -8.20 1.36
C VAL A 487 -17.09 -9.12 0.24
N ARG A 488 -18.35 -9.55 0.29
CA ARG A 488 -18.94 -10.41 -0.74
C ARG A 488 -18.96 -9.74 -2.11
N THR A 489 -19.36 -8.47 -2.17
CA THR A 489 -19.33 -7.69 -3.40
C THR A 489 -17.90 -7.52 -3.91
N ALA A 490 -16.96 -7.16 -3.04
CA ALA A 490 -15.56 -6.95 -3.40
C ALA A 490 -14.93 -8.23 -3.99
N VAL A 491 -15.12 -9.40 -3.36
CA VAL A 491 -14.60 -10.68 -3.85
C VAL A 491 -15.18 -11.02 -5.22
N THR A 492 -16.48 -10.80 -5.43
CA THR A 492 -17.13 -11.05 -6.73
C THR A 492 -16.45 -10.27 -7.85
N PHE A 493 -16.13 -9.00 -7.61
CA PHE A 493 -15.50 -8.17 -8.64
C PHE A 493 -13.99 -8.39 -8.77
N LEU A 494 -13.31 -8.78 -7.71
CA LEU A 494 -11.91 -9.22 -7.79
C LEU A 494 -11.77 -10.51 -8.62
N ASP A 495 -12.70 -11.47 -8.46
CA ASP A 495 -12.74 -12.67 -9.30
C ASP A 495 -12.99 -12.35 -10.77
N ARG A 496 -13.87 -11.38 -11.10
CA ARG A 496 -14.12 -10.94 -12.48
C ARG A 496 -12.90 -10.33 -13.15
N VAL A 497 -12.05 -9.65 -12.37
CA VAL A 497 -10.80 -9.14 -12.94
C VAL A 497 -10.00 -10.27 -13.57
N VAL A 498 -10.02 -11.49 -13.01
CA VAL A 498 -9.30 -12.66 -13.56
C VAL A 498 -9.70 -12.94 -15.02
N ASP A 499 -10.98 -12.82 -15.33
CA ASP A 499 -11.54 -13.14 -16.66
C ASP A 499 -11.40 -12.00 -17.67
N ILE A 500 -11.37 -10.75 -17.21
CA ILE A 500 -11.38 -9.54 -18.08
C ILE A 500 -9.95 -8.99 -18.28
N ASN A 501 -9.03 -9.32 -17.40
CA ASN A 501 -7.70 -8.74 -17.38
C ASN A 501 -6.89 -9.03 -18.63
N PHE A 502 -6.15 -8.03 -19.09
CA PHE A 502 -5.09 -8.24 -20.09
C PHE A 502 -3.82 -8.75 -19.40
N TYR A 503 -3.33 -9.92 -19.80
CA TYR A 503 -2.11 -10.49 -19.28
C TYR A 503 -0.90 -10.17 -20.18
N PRO A 504 0.12 -9.45 -19.67
CA PRO A 504 1.30 -9.10 -20.48
C PRO A 504 2.15 -10.31 -20.91
N THR A 505 2.05 -11.44 -20.19
CA THR A 505 2.75 -12.70 -20.49
C THR A 505 1.78 -13.87 -20.44
N GLU A 506 2.06 -14.91 -21.23
CA GLU A 506 1.26 -16.14 -21.26
C GLU A 506 1.29 -16.84 -19.90
N GLN A 507 2.44 -16.88 -19.24
CA GLN A 507 2.62 -17.50 -17.93
C GLN A 507 1.74 -16.86 -16.85
N ALA A 508 1.53 -15.54 -16.92
CA ALA A 508 0.64 -14.83 -16.03
C ALA A 508 -0.84 -15.22 -16.28
N GLY A 509 -1.24 -15.32 -17.53
CA GLY A 509 -2.58 -15.78 -17.90
C GLY A 509 -2.83 -17.22 -17.45
N ASN A 510 -1.86 -18.13 -17.68
CA ASN A 510 -1.93 -19.53 -17.30
C ASN A 510 -2.13 -19.69 -15.77
N SER A 511 -1.31 -19.03 -14.97
CA SER A 511 -1.40 -19.08 -13.51
C SER A 511 -2.73 -18.52 -13.01
N ASN A 512 -3.08 -17.30 -13.44
CA ASN A 512 -4.25 -16.63 -12.89
C ASN A 512 -5.56 -17.33 -13.26
N SER A 513 -5.69 -17.84 -14.49
CA SER A 513 -6.86 -18.61 -14.92
C SER A 513 -6.99 -19.95 -14.18
N ARG A 514 -5.86 -20.61 -13.88
CA ARG A 514 -5.83 -21.91 -13.23
C ARG A 514 -6.15 -21.84 -11.74
N TRP A 515 -5.50 -20.91 -11.03
CA TRP A 515 -5.57 -20.78 -9.58
C TRP A 515 -6.60 -19.77 -9.10
N ARG A 516 -6.97 -18.80 -9.91
CA ARG A 516 -7.90 -17.71 -9.61
C ARG A 516 -7.67 -17.05 -8.25
N PRO A 517 -6.43 -16.67 -7.88
CA PRO A 517 -6.19 -16.00 -6.63
C PRO A 517 -6.65 -14.55 -6.70
N VAL A 518 -7.11 -14.03 -5.58
CA VAL A 518 -7.39 -12.61 -5.37
C VAL A 518 -6.80 -12.17 -4.03
N GLY A 519 -6.64 -10.88 -3.82
CA GLY A 519 -6.08 -10.33 -2.59
C GLY A 519 -6.95 -9.20 -2.04
N LEU A 520 -7.96 -9.55 -1.27
CA LEU A 520 -8.74 -8.57 -0.52
C LEU A 520 -8.00 -8.24 0.77
N GLY A 521 -7.69 -6.96 0.96
CA GLY A 521 -7.07 -6.41 2.15
C GLY A 521 -7.96 -5.41 2.87
N ALA A 522 -7.34 -4.66 3.76
CA ALA A 522 -7.99 -3.63 4.57
C ALA A 522 -7.13 -2.36 4.64
N MET A 523 -7.77 -1.23 4.86
CA MET A 523 -7.16 0.06 5.21
C MET A 523 -7.98 0.75 6.29
N GLY A 524 -7.40 1.71 6.99
CA GLY A 524 -8.12 2.45 8.03
C GLY A 524 -8.28 1.70 9.36
N LEU A 525 -7.40 0.74 9.69
CA LEU A 525 -7.44 0.09 11.01
C LEU A 525 -7.17 1.08 12.13
N GLN A 526 -6.24 2.01 11.94
CA GLN A 526 -5.97 3.08 12.91
C GLN A 526 -7.19 3.99 13.11
N ASP A 527 -7.96 4.26 12.04
CA ASP A 527 -9.20 5.04 12.11
C ASP A 527 -10.26 4.34 12.98
N VAL A 528 -10.39 3.02 12.87
CA VAL A 528 -11.25 2.22 13.77
C VAL A 528 -10.83 2.43 15.21
N PHE A 529 -9.54 2.35 15.51
CA PHE A 529 -9.05 2.49 16.88
C PHE A 529 -9.26 3.90 17.43
N PHE A 530 -9.09 4.95 16.63
CA PHE A 530 -9.42 6.30 17.05
C PHE A 530 -10.91 6.45 17.36
N GLN A 531 -11.79 5.98 16.48
CA GLN A 531 -13.24 6.08 16.65
C GLN A 531 -13.75 5.30 17.87
N LEU A 532 -13.14 4.14 18.16
CA LEU A 532 -13.48 3.31 19.31
C LEU A 532 -12.65 3.61 20.57
N ARG A 533 -11.78 4.61 20.51
CA ARG A 533 -10.87 5.03 21.59
C ARG A 533 -10.01 3.90 22.15
N LEU A 534 -9.44 3.07 21.27
CA LEU A 534 -8.55 1.97 21.60
C LEU A 534 -7.09 2.36 21.32
N PRO A 535 -6.19 2.41 22.30
CA PRO A 535 -4.76 2.53 22.03
C PRO A 535 -4.30 1.38 21.12
N PHE A 536 -3.46 1.68 20.13
CA PHE A 536 -3.13 0.76 19.03
C PHE A 536 -2.61 -0.60 19.51
N ASP A 537 -1.74 -0.64 20.51
CA ASP A 537 -1.11 -1.85 21.05
C ASP A 537 -1.86 -2.45 22.25
N SER A 538 -3.10 -1.99 22.50
CA SER A 538 -3.91 -2.53 23.60
C SER A 538 -4.40 -3.96 23.27
N PRO A 539 -4.62 -4.79 24.31
CA PRO A 539 -5.22 -6.13 24.14
C PRO A 539 -6.58 -6.08 23.43
N GLN A 540 -7.38 -5.04 23.69
CA GLN A 540 -8.69 -4.83 23.08
C GLN A 540 -8.57 -4.51 21.59
N ALA A 541 -7.62 -3.66 21.20
CA ALA A 541 -7.34 -3.35 19.80
C ALA A 541 -6.89 -4.60 19.04
N ARG A 542 -6.01 -5.41 19.63
CA ARG A 542 -5.55 -6.68 19.06
C ARG A 542 -6.70 -7.67 18.89
N ALA A 543 -7.52 -7.87 19.90
CA ALA A 543 -8.68 -8.77 19.82
C ALA A 543 -9.66 -8.31 18.71
N LEU A 544 -9.98 -7.01 18.64
CA LEU A 544 -10.85 -6.47 17.60
C LEU A 544 -10.24 -6.64 16.20
N SER A 545 -8.94 -6.39 16.04
CA SER A 545 -8.24 -6.61 14.77
C SER A 545 -8.32 -8.07 14.30
N THR A 546 -8.21 -9.01 15.23
CA THR A 546 -8.35 -10.46 14.95
C THR A 546 -9.78 -10.79 14.53
N GLN A 547 -10.79 -10.28 15.25
CA GLN A 547 -12.20 -10.47 14.90
C GLN A 547 -12.52 -9.91 13.51
N ILE A 548 -12.01 -8.72 13.18
CA ILE A 548 -12.20 -8.12 11.85
C ILE A 548 -11.58 -9.03 10.77
N ALA A 549 -10.37 -9.53 10.96
CA ALA A 549 -9.70 -10.41 9.99
C ALA A 549 -10.47 -11.73 9.81
N GLU A 550 -10.91 -12.35 10.90
CA GLU A 550 -11.74 -13.57 10.86
C GLU A 550 -13.04 -13.34 10.11
N ARG A 551 -13.73 -12.23 10.40
CA ARG A 551 -15.01 -11.89 9.76
C ARG A 551 -14.84 -11.67 8.25
N ILE A 552 -13.79 -10.98 7.84
CA ILE A 552 -13.47 -10.78 6.42
C ILE A 552 -13.19 -12.11 5.74
N MET A 553 -12.41 -13.02 6.38
CA MET A 553 -12.14 -14.34 5.81
C MET A 553 -13.41 -15.17 5.65
N LEU A 554 -14.26 -15.24 6.65
CA LEU A 554 -15.54 -15.93 6.58
C LEU A 554 -16.38 -15.44 5.41
N ALA A 555 -16.60 -14.12 5.32
CA ALA A 555 -17.41 -13.52 4.26
C ALA A 555 -16.78 -13.71 2.87
N ALA A 556 -15.45 -13.67 2.77
CA ALA A 556 -14.72 -13.88 1.52
C ALA A 556 -14.81 -15.34 1.04
N TYR A 557 -14.65 -16.30 1.95
CA TYR A 557 -14.76 -17.72 1.63
C TYR A 557 -16.20 -18.10 1.24
N GLU A 558 -17.21 -17.56 1.94
CA GLU A 558 -18.61 -17.72 1.57
C GLU A 558 -18.91 -17.15 0.17
N ALA A 559 -18.37 -15.95 -0.15
CA ALA A 559 -18.51 -15.36 -1.49
C ALA A 559 -17.85 -16.24 -2.57
N SER A 560 -16.67 -16.81 -2.28
CA SER A 560 -16.00 -17.73 -3.20
C SER A 560 -16.81 -19.02 -3.43
N CYS A 561 -17.56 -19.51 -2.41
CA CYS A 561 -18.53 -20.59 -2.59
C CYS A 561 -19.73 -20.16 -3.44
N ASP A 562 -20.26 -18.94 -3.24
CA ASP A 562 -21.35 -18.38 -4.08
C ASP A 562 -20.94 -18.35 -5.56
N LEU A 563 -19.69 -17.94 -5.82
CA LEU A 563 -19.11 -17.94 -7.16
C LEU A 563 -18.89 -19.35 -7.71
N ALA A 564 -18.45 -20.30 -6.87
CA ALA A 564 -18.27 -21.68 -7.28
C ALA A 564 -19.61 -22.37 -7.60
N GLU A 565 -20.69 -22.10 -6.85
CA GLU A 565 -22.04 -22.57 -7.15
C GLU A 565 -22.55 -22.06 -8.50
N ARG A 566 -22.20 -20.82 -8.86
CA ARG A 566 -22.63 -20.16 -10.09
C ARG A 566 -21.82 -20.58 -11.33
N SER A 567 -20.50 -20.67 -11.17
CA SER A 567 -19.55 -20.76 -12.30
C SER A 567 -18.59 -21.95 -12.20
N GLY A 568 -18.79 -22.84 -11.22
CA GLY A 568 -17.90 -23.95 -10.89
C GLY A 568 -16.69 -23.53 -10.04
N PRO A 569 -16.03 -24.47 -9.36
CA PRO A 569 -14.82 -24.22 -8.62
C PRO A 569 -13.66 -23.83 -9.54
N LEU A 570 -12.55 -23.34 -8.95
CA LEU A 570 -11.32 -23.07 -9.71
C LEU A 570 -10.80 -24.33 -10.42
N PRO A 571 -10.15 -24.21 -11.59
CA PRO A 571 -9.66 -25.36 -12.36
C PRO A 571 -8.71 -26.27 -11.57
N ALA A 572 -7.85 -25.70 -10.72
CA ALA A 572 -6.92 -26.46 -9.88
C ALA A 572 -7.50 -26.90 -8.52
N TRP A 573 -8.82 -26.91 -8.35
CA TRP A 573 -9.47 -27.20 -7.07
C TRP A 573 -8.95 -28.45 -6.36
N SER A 574 -8.84 -29.56 -7.08
CA SER A 574 -8.37 -30.84 -6.51
C SER A 574 -6.94 -30.81 -5.99
N GLU A 575 -6.14 -29.82 -6.41
CA GLU A 575 -4.74 -29.65 -6.00
C GLU A 575 -4.59 -28.75 -4.77
N THR A 576 -5.70 -28.31 -4.16
CA THR A 576 -5.71 -27.40 -3.00
C THR A 576 -5.87 -28.17 -1.67
N ARG A 577 -5.38 -27.55 -0.57
CA ARG A 577 -5.62 -28.07 0.78
C ARG A 577 -7.09 -28.00 1.17
N ALA A 578 -7.80 -26.98 0.75
CA ALA A 578 -9.24 -26.82 1.01
C ALA A 578 -10.06 -27.95 0.39
N ALA A 579 -9.67 -28.49 -0.77
CA ALA A 579 -10.30 -29.68 -1.35
C ALA A 579 -10.12 -30.95 -0.50
N ARG A 580 -9.11 -30.97 0.35
CA ARG A 580 -8.83 -32.04 1.32
C ARG A 580 -9.44 -31.75 2.71
N GLY A 581 -10.25 -30.70 2.83
CA GLY A 581 -10.90 -30.28 4.06
C GLY A 581 -10.05 -29.49 5.03
N VAL A 582 -8.84 -29.05 4.63
CA VAL A 582 -7.94 -28.26 5.46
C VAL A 582 -8.02 -26.79 5.01
N LEU A 583 -8.58 -25.94 5.86
CA LEU A 583 -8.67 -24.51 5.62
C LEU A 583 -7.51 -23.78 6.30
N HIS A 584 -7.26 -22.54 5.91
CA HIS A 584 -6.11 -21.79 6.40
C HIS A 584 -6.05 -21.67 7.94
N PRO A 585 -7.13 -21.38 8.69
CA PRO A 585 -7.08 -21.33 10.14
C PRO A 585 -6.67 -22.65 10.82
N ASP A 586 -6.85 -23.80 10.15
CA ASP A 586 -6.54 -25.12 10.71
C ASP A 586 -5.03 -25.36 10.89
N HIS A 587 -4.19 -24.51 10.33
CA HIS A 587 -2.74 -24.54 10.53
C HIS A 587 -2.29 -23.89 11.81
N TYR A 588 -3.20 -23.28 12.56
CA TYR A 588 -2.91 -22.48 13.75
C TYR A 588 -3.74 -22.92 14.95
N ASP A 589 -3.16 -22.85 16.13
CA ASP A 589 -3.88 -23.01 17.40
C ASP A 589 -4.55 -21.67 17.73
N THR A 590 -5.76 -21.45 17.20
CA THR A 590 -6.50 -20.20 17.37
C THR A 590 -7.97 -20.46 17.71
N GLU A 591 -8.51 -19.67 18.63
CA GLU A 591 -9.93 -19.69 18.92
C GLU A 591 -10.70 -18.96 17.81
N LEU A 592 -11.82 -19.57 17.40
CA LEU A 592 -12.71 -18.98 16.40
C LEU A 592 -13.84 -18.20 17.10
N ASN A 593 -14.08 -16.98 16.69
CA ASN A 593 -15.16 -16.15 17.24
C ASN A 593 -16.56 -16.58 16.73
N TRP A 594 -16.62 -17.23 15.56
CA TRP A 594 -17.87 -17.68 14.94
C TRP A 594 -17.81 -19.17 14.54
N PRO A 595 -17.64 -20.11 15.48
CA PRO A 595 -17.41 -21.53 15.16
C PRO A 595 -18.54 -22.16 14.36
N GLU A 596 -19.80 -21.89 14.69
CA GLU A 596 -20.96 -22.43 13.96
C GLU A 596 -20.98 -21.98 12.48
N ARG A 597 -20.56 -20.76 12.21
CA ARG A 597 -20.46 -20.23 10.84
C ARG A 597 -19.34 -20.91 10.07
N TRP A 598 -18.20 -21.19 10.73
CA TRP A 598 -17.12 -21.99 10.17
C TRP A 598 -17.55 -23.42 9.84
N ASP A 599 -18.30 -24.09 10.72
CA ASP A 599 -18.81 -25.44 10.47
C ASP A 599 -19.76 -25.49 9.26
N ALA A 600 -20.67 -24.50 9.17
CA ALA A 600 -21.56 -24.37 8.02
C ALA A 600 -20.78 -24.09 6.72
N LEU A 601 -19.75 -23.25 6.78
CA LEU A 601 -18.88 -22.96 5.64
C LEU A 601 -18.09 -24.19 5.19
N ARG A 602 -17.51 -24.97 6.10
CA ARG A 602 -16.81 -26.23 5.78
C ARG A 602 -17.71 -27.21 5.05
N ALA A 603 -18.92 -27.41 5.56
CA ALA A 603 -19.90 -28.27 4.91
C ALA A 603 -20.25 -27.80 3.49
N ARG A 604 -20.31 -26.48 3.29
CA ARG A 604 -20.55 -25.87 1.99
C ARG A 604 -19.38 -26.06 1.04
N ILE A 605 -18.16 -25.76 1.48
CA ILE A 605 -16.92 -25.95 0.70
C ILE A 605 -16.78 -27.40 0.23
N ALA A 606 -17.05 -28.37 1.09
CA ALA A 606 -17.01 -29.79 0.73
C ALA A 606 -17.99 -30.15 -0.38
N LYS A 607 -19.10 -29.41 -0.50
CA LYS A 607 -20.15 -29.65 -1.51
C LYS A 607 -19.89 -28.91 -2.81
N THR A 608 -19.47 -27.64 -2.76
CA THR A 608 -19.43 -26.73 -3.92
C THR A 608 -18.01 -26.49 -4.42
N GLY A 609 -17.00 -26.71 -3.57
CA GLY A 609 -15.67 -26.16 -3.76
C GLY A 609 -15.62 -24.65 -3.55
N MET A 610 -14.50 -24.04 -3.94
CA MET A 610 -14.28 -22.60 -3.94
C MET A 610 -13.89 -22.13 -5.35
N ARG A 611 -14.28 -20.91 -5.70
CA ARG A 611 -13.91 -20.28 -6.99
C ARG A 611 -12.48 -19.79 -7.00
N ASN A 612 -11.91 -19.44 -5.85
CA ASN A 612 -10.61 -18.81 -5.68
C ASN A 612 -9.72 -19.67 -4.79
N SER A 613 -8.45 -19.83 -5.16
CA SER A 613 -7.49 -20.60 -4.36
C SER A 613 -7.03 -19.83 -3.12
N LEU A 614 -6.91 -18.52 -3.23
CA LEU A 614 -6.48 -17.58 -2.18
C LEU A 614 -7.34 -16.31 -2.29
N LEU A 615 -7.64 -15.66 -1.18
CA LEU A 615 -8.61 -14.57 -1.13
C LEU A 615 -8.11 -13.33 -0.41
N LEU A 616 -7.19 -13.46 0.56
CA LEU A 616 -6.86 -12.37 1.47
C LEU A 616 -5.38 -12.02 1.45
N ALA A 617 -5.09 -10.75 1.19
CA ALA A 617 -3.75 -10.17 1.26
C ALA A 617 -3.84 -8.71 1.67
N ILE A 618 -3.06 -8.29 2.67
CA ILE A 618 -3.06 -6.90 3.13
C ILE A 618 -1.91 -6.14 2.46
N ALA A 619 -2.27 -5.39 1.43
CA ALA A 619 -1.35 -4.51 0.70
C ALA A 619 -1.10 -3.18 1.44
N PRO A 620 -0.05 -2.41 1.12
CA PRO A 620 0.28 -1.15 1.83
C PRO A 620 -0.75 -0.02 1.66
N THR A 621 -1.60 -0.06 0.67
CA THR A 621 -2.72 0.87 0.35
C THR A 621 -2.39 2.36 0.23
N ALA A 622 -1.13 2.77 0.21
CA ALA A 622 -0.68 4.16 0.31
C ALA A 622 -1.49 5.20 -0.49
N THR A 623 -1.85 4.89 -1.73
CA THR A 623 -2.59 5.83 -2.59
C THR A 623 -4.10 5.73 -2.39
N ILE A 624 -4.67 4.53 -2.31
CA ILE A 624 -6.12 4.35 -2.16
C ILE A 624 -6.61 4.78 -0.77
N ALA A 625 -5.80 4.59 0.28
CA ALA A 625 -6.08 5.14 1.61
C ALA A 625 -6.10 6.68 1.59
N SER A 626 -5.18 7.31 0.81
CA SER A 626 -5.21 8.76 0.62
C SER A 626 -6.49 9.25 -0.09
N ILE A 627 -6.99 8.49 -1.07
CA ILE A 627 -8.27 8.79 -1.76
C ILE A 627 -9.43 8.68 -0.77
N ALA A 628 -9.45 7.61 0.03
CA ALA A 628 -10.49 7.37 1.03
C ALA A 628 -10.39 8.32 2.24
N GLY A 629 -9.26 9.00 2.44
CA GLY A 629 -9.05 9.91 3.56
C GLY A 629 -8.82 9.20 4.89
N VAL A 630 -8.26 7.97 4.87
CA VAL A 630 -7.98 7.14 6.04
C VAL A 630 -6.50 6.80 6.15
N TYR A 631 -6.11 6.22 7.29
CA TYR A 631 -4.74 5.73 7.49
C TYR A 631 -4.46 4.49 6.65
N GLU A 632 -3.18 4.33 6.28
CA GLU A 632 -2.73 3.26 5.40
C GLU A 632 -2.87 1.89 6.07
N CYS A 633 -3.42 0.93 5.34
CA CYS A 633 -3.59 -0.49 5.66
C CYS A 633 -3.87 -0.79 7.15
N ILE A 634 -2.96 -1.49 7.80
CA ILE A 634 -3.01 -1.95 9.19
C ILE A 634 -1.99 -1.23 10.08
N GLU A 635 -1.41 -0.13 9.59
CA GLU A 635 -0.33 0.57 10.26
C GLU A 635 -0.83 1.55 11.32
N PRO A 636 -0.05 1.76 12.39
CA PRO A 636 -0.27 2.88 13.27
C PRO A 636 0.09 4.19 12.57
N GLN A 637 -0.47 5.29 13.02
CA GLN A 637 -0.10 6.60 12.52
C GLN A 637 1.39 6.88 12.74
N VAL A 638 2.06 7.39 11.71
CA VAL A 638 3.49 7.74 11.80
C VAL A 638 3.71 9.04 12.54
N SER A 639 2.77 9.99 12.44
CA SER A 639 2.82 11.30 13.09
C SER A 639 1.42 11.90 13.14
N ASN A 640 1.12 12.70 14.19
CA ASN A 640 -0.11 13.48 14.25
C ASN A 640 -0.05 14.78 13.41
N LEU A 641 1.13 15.15 12.94
CA LEU A 641 1.34 16.29 12.03
C LEU A 641 2.34 15.86 10.97
N PHE A 642 1.94 15.82 9.72
CA PHE A 642 2.79 15.35 8.64
C PHE A 642 2.73 16.27 7.43
N LYS A 643 3.80 16.25 6.65
CA LYS A 643 3.97 17.01 5.43
C LYS A 643 3.47 16.18 4.25
N ARG A 644 2.59 16.76 3.45
CA ARG A 644 2.16 16.20 2.16
C ARG A 644 2.75 17.02 1.02
N GLU A 645 3.46 16.35 0.15
CA GLU A 645 3.92 16.93 -1.10
C GLU A 645 2.90 16.67 -2.21
N THR A 646 2.53 17.72 -2.93
CA THR A 646 1.66 17.66 -4.10
C THR A 646 2.32 18.39 -5.26
N LEU A 647 1.74 18.31 -6.45
CA LEU A 647 2.20 19.11 -7.61
C LEU A 647 2.06 20.63 -7.37
N SER A 648 1.19 21.05 -6.45
CA SER A 648 0.95 22.47 -6.11
C SER A 648 1.80 22.95 -4.93
N GLY A 649 2.64 22.10 -4.34
CA GLY A 649 3.49 22.45 -3.21
C GLY A 649 3.40 21.48 -2.03
N GLU A 650 3.97 21.92 -0.93
CA GLU A 650 4.02 21.15 0.31
C GLU A 650 2.98 21.71 1.29
N PHE A 651 2.16 20.79 1.83
CA PHE A 651 1.12 21.14 2.80
C PHE A 651 1.32 20.38 4.10
N LEU A 652 1.07 21.05 5.22
CA LEU A 652 1.01 20.38 6.52
C LEU A 652 -0.41 19.86 6.73
N GLN A 653 -0.53 18.58 7.09
CA GLN A 653 -1.77 17.92 7.45
C GLN A 653 -1.71 17.48 8.90
N VAL A 654 -2.78 17.71 9.64
CA VAL A 654 -2.91 17.33 11.05
C VAL A 654 -3.92 16.19 11.18
N ASN A 655 -3.73 15.34 12.19
CA ASN A 655 -4.69 14.28 12.54
C ASN A 655 -6.02 14.89 12.99
N ALA A 656 -7.06 14.72 12.19
CA ALA A 656 -8.39 15.32 12.46
C ALA A 656 -9.00 14.80 13.77
N TYR A 657 -8.83 13.51 14.11
CA TYR A 657 -9.31 12.94 15.36
C TYR A 657 -8.66 13.61 16.58
N LEU A 658 -7.35 13.86 16.51
CA LEU A 658 -6.65 14.58 17.58
C LEU A 658 -7.12 16.03 17.69
N VAL A 659 -7.33 16.72 16.57
CA VAL A 659 -7.84 18.11 16.58
C VAL A 659 -9.20 18.18 17.27
N ASP A 660 -10.10 17.25 16.95
CA ASP A 660 -11.42 17.18 17.55
C ASP A 660 -11.35 16.95 19.07
N GLU A 661 -10.45 16.08 19.53
CA GLU A 661 -10.21 15.87 20.96
C GLU A 661 -9.65 17.14 21.63
N LEU A 662 -8.66 17.78 21.01
CA LEU A 662 -8.07 19.00 21.57
C LEU A 662 -9.03 20.20 21.56
N LYS A 663 -9.97 20.27 20.57
CA LYS A 663 -11.06 21.24 20.56
C LYS A 663 -12.04 20.99 21.72
N LYS A 664 -12.44 19.72 21.96
CA LYS A 664 -13.28 19.35 23.10
C LYS A 664 -12.64 19.70 24.44
N LEU A 665 -11.32 19.58 24.54
CA LEU A 665 -10.56 20.01 25.72
C LEU A 665 -10.36 21.53 25.81
N GLY A 666 -10.72 22.30 24.77
CA GLY A 666 -10.53 23.74 24.70
C GLY A 666 -9.08 24.22 24.58
N VAL A 667 -8.21 23.35 24.06
CA VAL A 667 -6.75 23.61 24.02
C VAL A 667 -6.18 23.65 22.58
N TRP A 668 -7.05 23.58 21.55
CA TRP A 668 -6.62 23.69 20.16
C TRP A 668 -6.43 25.16 19.78
N ASP A 669 -5.19 25.63 19.83
CA ASP A 669 -4.79 27.02 19.51
C ASP A 669 -3.45 27.06 18.74
N ALA A 670 -2.96 28.26 18.44
CA ALA A 670 -1.70 28.47 17.74
C ALA A 670 -0.48 27.93 18.51
N ARG A 671 -0.52 27.97 19.85
CA ARG A 671 0.56 27.47 20.72
C ARG A 671 0.62 25.94 20.66
N THR A 672 -0.54 25.29 20.71
CA THR A 672 -0.65 23.84 20.62
C THR A 672 -0.18 23.34 19.26
N ARG A 673 -0.53 24.03 18.16
CA ARG A 673 -0.03 23.68 16.81
C ARG A 673 1.48 23.82 16.70
N GLU A 674 2.06 24.89 17.25
CA GLU A 674 3.50 25.06 17.25
C GLU A 674 4.20 24.01 18.11
N ALA A 675 3.69 23.71 19.31
CA ALA A 675 4.22 22.67 20.18
C ALA A 675 4.19 21.29 19.48
N LEU A 676 3.08 20.94 18.80
CA LEU A 676 2.98 19.72 18.00
C LEU A 676 4.01 19.65 16.88
N ARG A 677 4.25 20.78 16.20
CA ARG A 677 5.26 20.88 15.16
C ARG A 677 6.67 20.66 15.72
N GLU A 678 6.98 21.27 16.87
CA GLU A 678 8.24 21.12 17.56
C GLU A 678 8.48 19.68 18.05
N ALA A 679 7.42 19.02 18.53
CA ALA A 679 7.45 17.62 18.96
C ALA A 679 7.36 16.64 17.77
N SER A 680 7.45 17.09 16.51
CA SER A 680 7.32 16.22 15.32
C SER A 680 6.03 15.39 15.29
N GLY A 681 4.94 15.96 15.82
CA GLY A 681 3.63 15.33 15.89
C GLY A 681 3.39 14.44 17.09
N SER A 682 4.34 14.31 18.04
CA SER A 682 4.13 13.61 19.30
C SER A 682 3.31 14.43 20.28
N VAL A 683 2.42 13.78 21.03
CA VAL A 683 1.68 14.39 22.14
C VAL A 683 2.19 13.91 23.51
N GLN A 684 3.18 13.01 23.55
CA GLN A 684 3.60 12.36 24.80
C GLN A 684 4.22 13.31 25.81
N GLY A 685 4.92 14.37 25.34
CA GLY A 685 5.53 15.39 26.20
C GLY A 685 4.56 16.40 26.82
N PHE A 686 3.27 16.35 26.47
CA PHE A 686 2.29 17.39 26.87
C PHE A 686 1.49 16.96 28.12
N ALA A 687 2.00 17.22 29.30
CA ALA A 687 1.35 16.87 30.56
C ALA A 687 -0.06 17.48 30.76
N TRP A 688 -0.41 18.50 30.00
CA TRP A 688 -1.74 19.12 30.01
C TRP A 688 -2.76 18.38 29.13
N ILE A 689 -2.33 17.40 28.31
CA ILE A 689 -3.22 16.47 27.63
C ILE A 689 -3.45 15.25 28.54
N PRO A 690 -4.68 14.79 28.76
CA PRO A 690 -4.99 13.60 29.56
C PRO A 690 -4.22 12.37 29.09
N GLU A 691 -3.86 11.49 30.02
CA GLU A 691 -3.03 10.32 29.74
C GLU A 691 -3.69 9.36 28.75
N ASP A 692 -5.01 9.13 28.89
CA ASP A 692 -5.78 8.29 27.97
C ASP A 692 -5.76 8.83 26.53
N VAL A 693 -5.84 10.15 26.35
CA VAL A 693 -5.71 10.81 25.05
C VAL A 693 -4.29 10.66 24.52
N ARG A 694 -3.26 10.87 25.35
CA ARG A 694 -1.86 10.66 24.93
C ARG A 694 -1.62 9.22 24.53
N ALA A 695 -2.13 8.24 25.24
CA ALA A 695 -2.01 6.82 24.90
C ALA A 695 -2.68 6.48 23.56
N LEU A 696 -3.85 7.08 23.27
CA LEU A 696 -4.60 6.89 22.03
C LEU A 696 -3.85 7.43 20.80
N TYR A 697 -3.18 8.60 20.95
CA TYR A 697 -2.51 9.30 19.86
C TYR A 697 -0.99 9.08 19.81
N ARG A 698 -0.50 7.94 20.35
CA ARG A 698 0.89 7.53 20.14
C ARG A 698 1.19 7.32 18.66
N THR A 699 2.38 7.74 18.26
CA THR A 699 2.89 7.52 16.91
C THR A 699 3.53 6.12 16.79
N ALA A 700 3.73 5.66 15.57
CA ALA A 700 4.40 4.38 15.29
C ALA A 700 5.80 4.26 15.95
N TRP A 701 6.47 5.39 16.18
CA TRP A 701 7.78 5.45 16.84
C TRP A 701 7.72 5.25 18.34
N GLU A 702 6.56 5.47 18.93
CA GLU A 702 6.30 5.43 20.39
C GLU A 702 5.61 4.14 20.83
N ILE A 703 5.17 3.34 19.85
CA ILE A 703 4.56 2.04 20.08
C ILE A 703 5.65 0.97 20.09
N PRO A 704 5.71 0.10 21.13
CA PRO A 704 6.62 -1.04 21.13
C PRO A 704 6.40 -1.94 19.91
N GLN A 705 7.46 -2.26 19.17
CA GLN A 705 7.36 -3.04 17.94
C GLN A 705 6.84 -4.46 18.19
N ARG A 706 7.05 -5.00 19.38
CA ARG A 706 6.43 -6.26 19.83
C ARG A 706 4.91 -6.20 19.68
N GLY A 707 4.27 -5.07 20.04
CA GLY A 707 2.83 -4.91 19.90
C GLY A 707 2.34 -4.99 18.45
N LEU A 708 3.13 -4.47 17.49
CA LEU A 708 2.83 -4.58 16.06
C LEU A 708 2.97 -6.02 15.58
N ILE A 709 4.03 -6.71 16.00
CA ILE A 709 4.27 -8.12 15.65
C ILE A 709 3.18 -9.01 16.24
N ASP A 710 2.82 -8.82 17.52
CA ASP A 710 1.74 -9.57 18.18
C ASP A 710 0.39 -9.38 17.47
N MET A 711 0.09 -8.15 17.06
CA MET A 711 -1.14 -7.85 16.32
C MET A 711 -1.13 -8.50 14.94
N ALA A 712 0.01 -8.49 14.25
CA ALA A 712 0.16 -9.15 12.96
C ALA A 712 0.06 -10.68 13.08
N ALA A 713 0.69 -11.26 14.10
CA ALA A 713 0.61 -12.70 14.40
C ALA A 713 -0.82 -13.14 14.71
N ALA A 714 -1.56 -12.37 15.51
CA ALA A 714 -2.94 -12.66 15.86
C ALA A 714 -3.89 -12.65 14.62
N ARG A 715 -3.60 -11.86 13.57
CA ARG A 715 -4.34 -11.86 12.31
C ARG A 715 -3.93 -12.98 11.35
N THR A 716 -2.70 -13.46 11.45
CA THR A 716 -2.11 -14.42 10.49
C THR A 716 -3.00 -15.66 10.25
N PRO A 717 -3.70 -16.26 11.24
CA PRO A 717 -4.62 -17.36 11.01
C PRO A 717 -5.76 -17.05 10.02
N PHE A 718 -6.08 -15.78 9.85
CA PHE A 718 -7.17 -15.30 9.00
C PHE A 718 -6.67 -14.53 7.77
N LEU A 719 -5.44 -14.84 7.31
CA LEU A 719 -4.84 -14.29 6.09
C LEU A 719 -4.16 -15.41 5.30
N ASP A 720 -4.83 -15.91 4.29
CA ASP A 720 -4.33 -17.06 3.51
C ASP A 720 -3.09 -16.74 2.65
N GLN A 721 -2.88 -15.49 2.30
CA GLN A 721 -1.59 -15.00 1.81
C GLN A 721 -0.81 -14.33 2.96
N SER A 722 -0.46 -13.04 2.85
CA SER A 722 0.28 -12.35 3.90
C SER A 722 -0.14 -10.88 4.07
N GLN A 723 0.65 -10.14 4.83
CA GLN A 723 0.45 -8.72 5.13
C GLN A 723 1.77 -7.96 4.98
N SER A 724 1.71 -6.79 4.38
CA SER A 724 2.86 -5.88 4.24
C SER A 724 3.13 -5.19 5.58
N LEU A 725 3.86 -5.89 6.46
CA LEU A 725 4.14 -5.40 7.81
C LEU A 725 5.38 -4.52 7.83
N ASN A 726 5.20 -3.21 7.97
CA ASN A 726 6.28 -2.28 8.28
C ASN A 726 6.60 -2.29 9.77
N LEU A 727 7.89 -2.17 10.09
CA LEU A 727 8.39 -2.04 11.45
C LEU A 727 9.13 -0.71 11.62
N PHE A 728 9.05 -0.11 12.80
CA PHE A 728 9.46 1.26 13.03
C PHE A 728 10.48 1.32 14.17
N LEU A 729 11.71 1.71 13.88
CA LEU A 729 12.75 1.95 14.89
C LEU A 729 13.39 3.32 14.64
N GLU A 730 13.26 4.23 15.59
CA GLU A 730 13.87 5.55 15.46
C GLU A 730 15.40 5.44 15.29
N THR A 731 16.03 4.55 16.06
CA THR A 731 17.47 4.28 15.99
C THR A 731 17.69 2.77 15.96
N PRO A 732 17.82 2.16 14.77
CA PRO A 732 18.04 0.73 14.65
C PRO A 732 19.45 0.36 15.13
N THR A 733 19.53 -0.63 16.02
CA THR A 733 20.79 -1.29 16.40
C THR A 733 20.72 -2.77 16.00
N ILE A 734 21.85 -3.40 15.81
CA ILE A 734 21.90 -4.82 15.38
C ILE A 734 21.19 -5.70 16.41
N GLY A 735 21.39 -5.47 17.71
CA GLY A 735 20.71 -6.21 18.77
C GLY A 735 19.19 -6.05 18.72
N LYS A 736 18.67 -4.80 18.61
CA LYS A 736 17.24 -4.55 18.51
C LYS A 736 16.63 -5.23 17.28
N LEU A 737 17.28 -5.14 16.12
CA LEU A 737 16.81 -5.78 14.90
C LEU A 737 16.84 -7.30 15.03
N SER A 738 17.94 -7.86 15.56
CA SER A 738 18.10 -9.29 15.76
C SER A 738 16.95 -9.88 16.60
N SER A 739 16.66 -9.32 17.78
CA SER A 739 15.58 -9.80 18.63
C SER A 739 14.19 -9.59 17.98
N MET A 740 13.96 -8.46 17.34
CA MET A 740 12.69 -8.14 16.69
C MET A 740 12.34 -9.13 15.56
N TYR A 741 13.27 -9.41 14.66
CA TYR A 741 13.02 -10.34 13.56
C TYR A 741 13.02 -11.80 13.99
N ALA A 742 13.84 -12.18 14.97
CA ALA A 742 13.76 -13.50 15.60
C ALA A 742 12.39 -13.70 16.29
N TYR A 743 11.89 -12.66 16.96
CA TYR A 743 10.55 -12.70 17.56
C TYR A 743 9.46 -12.84 16.48
N ALA A 744 9.54 -12.08 15.39
CA ALA A 744 8.60 -12.19 14.27
C ALA A 744 8.55 -13.61 13.69
N TRP A 745 9.71 -14.25 13.50
CA TRP A 745 9.79 -15.65 13.09
C TRP A 745 9.15 -16.60 14.11
N LYS A 746 9.49 -16.46 15.41
CA LYS A 746 8.93 -17.29 16.50
C LYS A 746 7.41 -17.15 16.62
N GLN A 747 6.85 -15.98 16.27
CA GLN A 747 5.41 -15.74 16.21
C GLN A 747 4.75 -16.29 14.94
N GLY A 748 5.50 -16.93 14.04
CA GLY A 748 4.97 -17.57 12.84
C GLY A 748 4.57 -16.59 11.73
N LEU A 749 5.09 -15.38 11.72
CA LEU A 749 4.88 -14.47 10.61
C LEU A 749 5.46 -15.05 9.32
N LYS A 750 4.77 -14.83 8.20
CA LYS A 750 5.22 -15.27 6.86
C LYS A 750 6.17 -14.28 6.23
N THR A 751 5.88 -12.99 6.34
CA THR A 751 6.66 -11.91 5.73
C THR A 751 6.75 -10.69 6.63
N THR A 752 7.81 -9.92 6.46
CA THR A 752 7.94 -8.54 6.92
C THR A 752 8.25 -7.65 5.70
N TYR A 753 8.07 -6.33 5.86
CA TYR A 753 8.28 -5.37 4.79
C TYR A 753 9.38 -4.36 5.18
N TYR A 754 9.19 -3.07 4.95
CA TYR A 754 10.22 -2.09 5.27
C TYR A 754 10.52 -1.98 6.76
N LEU A 755 11.80 -1.85 7.08
CA LEU A 755 12.24 -1.21 8.31
C LEU A 755 12.21 0.32 8.08
N ARG A 756 11.38 1.00 8.83
CA ARG A 756 11.32 2.46 8.84
C ARG A 756 12.22 2.97 9.96
N SER A 757 13.18 3.85 9.62
CA SER A 757 14.06 4.53 10.59
C SER A 757 14.00 6.03 10.40
N ARG A 758 14.25 6.78 11.46
CA ARG A 758 14.40 8.23 11.33
C ARG A 758 15.84 8.57 10.94
N PRO A 759 16.08 9.55 10.06
CA PRO A 759 17.44 10.02 9.76
C PRO A 759 18.14 10.50 11.05
N ALA A 760 19.39 10.12 11.23
CA ALA A 760 20.21 10.55 12.36
C ALA A 760 20.43 12.07 12.42
N THR A 761 20.31 12.77 11.29
CA THR A 761 20.33 14.21 11.18
C THR A 761 18.91 14.76 11.37
N ARG A 762 18.58 15.18 12.60
CA ARG A 762 17.59 16.25 12.76
C ARG A 762 18.18 17.46 12.02
N ILE A 763 17.48 17.99 11.03
CA ILE A 763 17.78 19.32 10.48
C ILE A 763 17.67 20.24 11.68
N ALA A 764 18.85 20.65 12.23
CA ALA A 764 18.90 21.66 13.27
C ALA A 764 18.19 22.87 12.66
N ARG A 765 17.06 23.26 13.23
CA ARG A 765 16.38 24.49 12.84
C ARG A 765 17.38 25.61 12.99
N ALA A 766 17.60 26.35 11.94
CA ALA A 766 18.22 27.64 12.04
C ALA A 766 17.31 28.51 12.94
N ALA A 767 17.62 28.53 14.24
CA ALA A 767 17.19 29.61 15.09
C ALA A 767 17.78 30.86 14.47
N SER A 768 16.95 31.81 14.16
CA SER A 768 17.33 33.13 13.70
C SER A 768 18.46 33.67 14.60
N GLY A 769 19.70 33.77 14.06
CA GLY A 769 20.80 34.41 14.68
C GLY A 769 21.97 33.52 15.07
N GLN A 770 23.03 33.63 14.26
CA GLN A 770 24.39 33.14 14.38
C GLN A 770 24.71 31.74 13.86
N ALA A 771 25.38 31.78 12.70
CA ALA A 771 26.02 30.61 12.11
C ALA A 771 27.24 30.19 12.96
N ALA A 772 27.15 29.05 13.62
CA ALA A 772 28.31 28.31 14.07
C ALA A 772 28.57 27.17 13.08
N ALA A 773 29.76 27.14 12.49
CA ALA A 773 30.21 26.10 11.58
C ALA A 773 30.14 24.72 12.29
N ALA A 774 29.33 23.83 11.73
CA ALA A 774 29.23 22.44 12.21
C ALA A 774 30.51 21.70 11.82
N ALA A 775 31.24 21.24 12.83
CA ALA A 775 32.34 20.30 12.66
C ALA A 775 31.78 18.95 12.16
N PRO A 776 32.47 18.21 11.28
CA PRO A 776 32.03 16.91 10.82
C PRO A 776 32.00 15.93 11.98
N ILE A 777 30.84 15.27 12.20
CA ILE A 777 30.68 14.21 13.18
C ILE A 777 31.49 13.00 12.64
N PRO A 778 32.41 12.44 13.45
CA PRO A 778 33.13 11.24 13.04
C PRO A 778 32.15 10.07 12.95
N VAL A 779 32.10 9.45 11.78
CA VAL A 779 31.48 8.14 11.60
C VAL A 779 32.24 7.18 12.52
N GLN A 780 31.62 6.75 13.60
CA GLN A 780 32.17 5.67 14.41
C GLN A 780 32.21 4.42 13.52
N GLN A 781 33.41 4.04 13.10
CA GLN A 781 33.67 2.72 12.60
C GLN A 781 33.28 1.74 13.70
N ALA A 782 32.28 0.90 13.42
CA ALA A 782 31.89 -0.19 14.29
C ALA A 782 33.07 -1.17 14.41
N THR A 783 33.76 -1.12 15.54
CA THR A 783 34.70 -2.17 15.94
C THR A 783 33.87 -3.26 16.64
N ALA A 784 34.09 -4.51 16.24
CA ALA A 784 33.41 -5.71 16.76
C ALA A 784 33.15 -5.62 18.28
N PRO A 785 31.99 -6.12 18.79
CA PRO A 785 31.45 -7.42 18.47
C PRO A 785 29.93 -7.46 18.23
N ASP A 786 29.52 -7.56 17.00
CA ASP A 786 28.09 -7.78 16.66
C ASP A 786 27.60 -9.15 17.16
N ALA A 787 28.50 -10.13 17.33
CA ALA A 787 28.17 -11.45 17.86
C ALA A 787 27.65 -11.42 19.30
N ASP A 788 28.27 -10.61 20.17
CA ASP A 788 27.88 -10.49 21.57
C ASP A 788 26.52 -9.76 21.70
N ALA A 789 26.27 -8.75 20.85
CA ALA A 789 24.99 -8.04 20.81
C ALA A 789 23.84 -8.94 20.34
N ILE A 790 24.10 -9.79 19.34
CA ILE A 790 23.14 -10.78 18.85
C ILE A 790 22.89 -11.87 19.89
N ALA A 791 23.96 -12.41 20.51
CA ALA A 791 23.83 -13.43 21.54
C ALA A 791 22.99 -12.90 22.73
N CYS A 792 23.32 -11.73 23.27
CA CYS A 792 22.57 -11.09 24.35
C CYS A 792 21.09 -10.86 23.98
N SER A 793 20.80 -10.42 22.77
CA SER A 793 19.42 -10.12 22.33
C SER A 793 18.58 -11.37 22.10
N LEU A 794 19.19 -12.47 21.68
CA LEU A 794 18.50 -13.75 21.45
C LEU A 794 18.31 -14.55 22.76
N GLU A 795 19.24 -14.44 23.68
CA GLU A 795 19.21 -15.14 24.96
C GLU A 795 18.27 -14.47 25.98
N ASN A 796 18.04 -13.16 25.88
CA ASN A 796 17.16 -12.39 26.76
C ASN A 796 16.16 -11.52 25.99
N PRO A 797 15.25 -12.11 25.20
CA PRO A 797 14.31 -11.34 24.38
C PRO A 797 13.33 -10.50 25.20
N GLU A 798 13.03 -10.89 26.43
CA GLU A 798 12.12 -10.16 27.34
C GLU A 798 12.72 -8.88 27.91
N SER A 799 14.04 -8.76 27.92
CA SER A 799 14.74 -7.57 28.40
C SER A 799 15.17 -6.62 27.26
N CYS A 800 14.84 -6.95 26.02
CA CYS A 800 15.24 -6.15 24.88
C CYS A 800 14.36 -4.89 24.75
N GLU A 801 14.98 -3.71 24.85
CA GLU A 801 14.30 -2.41 24.70
C GLU A 801 13.57 -2.22 23.36
N ALA A 802 13.85 -3.02 22.33
CA ALA A 802 13.16 -2.94 21.05
C ALA A 802 11.76 -3.56 21.11
N CYS A 803 11.58 -4.51 22.04
CA CYS A 803 10.31 -5.21 22.23
C CYS A 803 9.50 -4.65 23.40
N GLN A 804 10.06 -3.76 24.20
CA GLN A 804 9.35 -2.98 25.20
C GLN A 804 8.88 -1.68 24.61
#